data_d09368330374854aa7f6ada169c67fde
#
_entry.id   d09368330374854aa7f6ada169c67fde
#
_cell.length_a   1.000
_cell.length_b   1.000
_cell.length_c   1.000
_cell.angle_alpha   90.00
_cell.angle_beta   90.00
_cell.angle_gamma   90.00
#
_symmetry.space_group_name_H-M   'P 1'
#
loop_
_entity.id
_entity.type
_entity.pdbx_description
1 polymer ?
#
loop_
_entity_poly.entity_id
_entity_poly.type
_entity_poly.pdbx_seq_one_letter_code
_entity_poly.pdbx_strand_id
1 'polypeptide(L)'
;YERDYKTGKYIIVNHWERAKINSNSEHRGFLPRLWSSEHSGNYMNFTGPLEFSIVPEYQSNEMLRSRVNEFREDIRDGVVTGDDYHKFFRSLSPYLVIKKPSFWSSLQFLFQYQIGYMYWRYFMWNFTGRQNDIAGTYNVLNGNWISGIPLIDNLRLGNQSQISEDAKNNKARNTYFFLPFLLGLMGLMFVYQQDPKRFWVLLLFFLFTGLALKIYLNERPFEPRERDYALVGSFYVFALWIGMGAFYLSQKVKTWIKSKAVAPTVVAICFMAVPLLMAFQNWDDHDRSDRYTAQSMAKSYLESIQKDVGAMIFTIGDNDTFALWYAQEIEGYRTDVKTINTSLLATDWYIDQLKRKTYESDAIPSQMTHPRYAYGIRDYIKHESLLDSVRWDIKDFMNWVASDHPRTKYKSLLEQTGEDPRKFPKGTQEMVFYPTNKIRVKVNKENVLSSGLVKSEDEALIVPYIDIDLPEGGMTKNQIMMLDILANNDWERPIYFTGGSYADAEYIWMKEYLQLEGLVYKLVPIRTPQNTENPYIMGRLDADLMYDIVMNWSWGNSESPDIYHDTETRKNSISFRSNMARLAEKLIEENKNEKAKNILDLAMEKMPLDYFGYYSLLVPFVDTYYRLEALSSAQSLAKKVAFKYRDELEYFASLSPSDQFMMGEEIITQIERYRTLVEAILIHEDRELLKSQLDLFTASIEPFMNLYGDYDYYTSLTDFVEGYYLSGQKEKAEQLAESIVLQYEERFGMIAKFSKSNKKRFFDRVKGEVLDFQELIYRIELMGRADFAASLQKRFDESMEQFELEEDSLEN
;
A
#
# COMPACT_ATOMS: atom_id res chain seq x y z
N TYR A 1 26.51 19.42 11.98
CA TYR A 1 26.61 20.78 11.42
C TYR A 1 25.30 21.51 11.67
N GLU A 2 25.35 22.75 12.14
CA GLU A 2 24.22 23.67 12.19
C GLU A 2 24.51 24.88 11.31
N ARG A 3 23.47 25.48 10.72
CA ARG A 3 23.62 26.70 9.95
C ARG A 3 23.64 27.87 10.91
N ASP A 4 24.73 28.63 10.93
CA ASP A 4 24.75 29.92 11.58
C ASP A 4 23.95 30.93 10.72
N TYR A 5 22.79 31.30 11.20
CA TYR A 5 21.88 32.17 10.46
C TYR A 5 22.35 33.63 10.34
N LYS A 6 23.32 34.03 11.17
CA LYS A 6 23.92 35.37 11.06
C LYS A 6 24.94 35.42 9.93
N THR A 7 25.72 34.39 9.76
CA THR A 7 26.80 34.33 8.76
C THR A 7 26.42 33.52 7.50
N GLY A 8 25.31 32.76 7.55
CA GLY A 8 24.88 31.84 6.48
C GLY A 8 25.77 30.61 6.31
N LYS A 9 26.77 30.41 7.16
CA LYS A 9 27.72 29.30 7.08
C LYS A 9 27.31 28.14 7.97
N TYR A 10 27.72 26.94 7.59
CA TYR A 10 27.58 25.75 8.45
C TYR A 10 28.72 25.70 9.46
N ILE A 11 28.37 25.58 10.75
CA ILE A 11 29.31 25.38 11.84
C ILE A 11 29.20 23.95 12.36
N ILE A 12 30.33 23.38 12.81
CA ILE A 12 30.38 22.06 13.42
C ILE A 12 29.92 22.21 14.87
N VAL A 13 28.72 21.73 15.19
CA VAL A 13 28.19 21.76 16.58
C VAL A 13 28.40 20.46 17.30
N ASN A 14 28.85 19.43 16.59
CA ASN A 14 28.96 18.07 17.14
C ASN A 14 30.27 17.42 16.74
N HIS A 15 31.19 17.37 17.68
CA HIS A 15 32.45 16.65 17.51
C HIS A 15 32.22 15.14 17.74
N TRP A 16 33.14 14.32 17.28
CA TRP A 16 33.18 12.83 17.41
C TRP A 16 32.85 12.29 18.80
N GLU A 17 32.88 13.12 19.83
CA GLU A 17 32.57 12.74 21.22
C GLU A 17 31.12 12.32 21.43
N ARG A 18 30.15 12.90 20.72
CA ARG A 18 28.74 12.48 20.82
C ARG A 18 28.51 11.06 20.28
N ALA A 19 29.19 10.66 19.23
CA ALA A 19 29.10 9.30 18.71
C ALA A 19 29.61 8.25 19.70
N LYS A 20 30.55 8.62 20.57
CA LYS A 20 31.08 7.77 21.66
C LYS A 20 30.13 7.72 22.88
N ILE A 21 29.46 8.82 23.18
CA ILE A 21 28.57 8.96 24.34
C ILE A 21 27.23 8.20 24.14
N ASN A 22 26.71 8.17 22.91
CA ASN A 22 25.44 7.52 22.58
C ASN A 22 25.58 6.03 22.22
N SER A 23 26.74 5.41 22.44
CA SER A 23 26.87 3.96 22.23
C SER A 23 26.25 3.19 23.39
N ASN A 24 24.96 2.95 23.33
CA ASN A 24 24.30 2.02 24.25
C ASN A 24 24.93 0.63 24.08
N SER A 25 25.33 0.00 25.22
CA SER A 25 25.91 -1.36 25.22
C SER A 25 24.97 -2.39 24.58
N GLU A 26 23.67 -2.16 24.64
CA GLU A 26 22.66 -3.00 24.00
C GLU A 26 22.69 -2.94 22.44
N HIS A 27 23.26 -1.89 21.88
CA HIS A 27 23.43 -1.73 20.43
C HIS A 27 24.75 -2.33 19.91
N ARG A 28 25.61 -2.86 20.82
CA ARG A 28 26.86 -3.53 20.43
C ARG A 28 26.58 -5.00 20.17
N GLY A 29 26.94 -5.47 19.00
CA GLY A 29 26.83 -6.86 18.61
C GLY A 29 27.88 -7.20 17.56
N PHE A 30 28.20 -8.48 17.43
CA PHE A 30 29.12 -8.97 16.39
C PHE A 30 28.46 -8.94 15.00
N LEU A 31 27.16 -9.19 14.94
CA LEU A 31 26.36 -9.12 13.72
C LEU A 31 25.55 -7.81 13.70
N PRO A 32 25.20 -7.31 12.51
CA PRO A 32 24.29 -6.18 12.38
C PRO A 32 23.00 -6.40 13.16
N ARG A 33 22.41 -5.30 13.62
CA ARG A 33 21.16 -5.34 14.37
C ARG A 33 20.02 -5.72 13.43
N LEU A 34 19.37 -6.83 13.72
CA LEU A 34 18.32 -7.39 12.88
C LEU A 34 16.90 -6.97 13.27
N TRP A 35 16.76 -6.35 14.46
CA TRP A 35 15.45 -6.19 15.07
C TRP A 35 14.94 -4.77 15.01
N SER A 36 13.74 -4.62 14.43
CA SER A 36 12.88 -3.47 14.60
C SER A 36 11.51 -3.95 15.06
N SER A 37 11.00 -3.42 16.18
CA SER A 37 9.68 -3.76 16.70
C SER A 37 8.55 -3.43 15.72
N GLU A 38 8.75 -2.42 14.89
CA GLU A 38 7.78 -1.99 13.86
C GLU A 38 7.62 -2.98 12.72
N HIS A 39 8.63 -3.85 12.49
CA HIS A 39 8.65 -4.81 11.39
C HIS A 39 8.82 -6.25 11.88
N SER A 40 8.40 -6.53 13.12
CA SER A 40 8.57 -7.83 13.76
C SER A 40 8.03 -8.99 12.92
N GLY A 41 6.85 -8.86 12.35
CA GLY A 41 6.25 -9.87 11.49
C GLY A 41 7.13 -10.27 10.31
N ASN A 42 7.72 -9.29 9.62
CA ASN A 42 8.60 -9.55 8.48
C ASN A 42 9.87 -10.31 8.86
N TYR A 43 10.41 -10.08 10.06
CA TYR A 43 11.59 -10.83 10.53
C TYR A 43 11.27 -12.28 10.85
N MET A 44 10.06 -12.55 11.36
CA MET A 44 9.67 -13.90 11.77
C MET A 44 9.56 -14.88 10.60
N ASN A 45 9.30 -14.41 9.40
CA ASN A 45 9.37 -15.21 8.18
C ASN A 45 10.75 -15.89 8.01
N PHE A 46 11.80 -15.29 8.61
CA PHE A 46 13.18 -15.78 8.49
C PHE A 46 13.77 -16.34 9.79
N THR A 47 13.26 -15.92 10.93
CA THR A 47 13.83 -16.27 12.25
C THR A 47 12.95 -17.17 13.09
N GLY A 48 11.75 -17.45 12.60
CA GLY A 48 10.71 -18.15 13.37
C GLY A 48 10.06 -17.28 14.44
N PRO A 49 9.08 -17.82 15.17
CA PRO A 49 8.31 -17.08 16.15
C PRO A 49 9.16 -16.56 17.30
N LEU A 50 8.88 -15.34 17.74
CA LEU A 50 9.56 -14.71 18.86
C LEU A 50 9.05 -15.21 20.18
N GLU A 51 9.98 -15.45 21.10
CA GLU A 51 9.62 -15.69 22.49
C GLU A 51 9.26 -14.39 23.21
N PHE A 52 8.19 -14.40 23.96
CA PHE A 52 7.73 -13.29 24.77
C PHE A 52 7.17 -13.74 26.11
N SER A 53 7.19 -12.86 27.11
CA SER A 53 6.68 -13.11 28.44
C SER A 53 5.93 -11.87 28.96
N ILE A 54 4.99 -12.09 29.87
CA ILE A 54 4.29 -11.00 30.56
C ILE A 54 5.25 -10.32 31.53
N VAL A 55 5.25 -8.98 31.54
CA VAL A 55 6.00 -8.18 32.54
C VAL A 55 5.64 -8.67 33.96
N PRO A 56 6.60 -8.83 34.88
CA PRO A 56 6.35 -9.38 36.22
C PRO A 56 5.21 -8.69 36.97
N GLU A 57 5.05 -7.38 36.80
CA GLU A 57 4.02 -6.58 37.45
C GLU A 57 2.58 -6.94 37.05
N TYR A 58 2.41 -7.51 35.86
CA TYR A 58 1.11 -7.87 35.30
C TYR A 58 0.84 -9.38 35.25
N GLN A 59 1.73 -10.21 35.79
CA GLN A 59 1.58 -11.68 35.78
C GLN A 59 0.34 -12.19 36.52
N SER A 60 -0.21 -11.42 37.47
CA SER A 60 -1.42 -11.74 38.20
C SER A 60 -2.71 -11.38 37.48
N ASN A 61 -2.63 -10.70 36.33
CA ASN A 61 -3.80 -10.33 35.54
C ASN A 61 -4.31 -11.53 34.73
N GLU A 62 -5.43 -12.11 35.15
CA GLU A 62 -6.00 -13.32 34.56
C GLU A 62 -6.43 -13.12 33.10
N MET A 63 -7.02 -11.95 32.76
CA MET A 63 -7.45 -11.64 31.41
C MET A 63 -6.27 -11.55 30.45
N LEU A 64 -5.19 -10.90 30.87
CA LEU A 64 -3.96 -10.81 30.08
C LEU A 64 -3.30 -12.19 29.89
N ARG A 65 -3.29 -13.00 30.96
CA ARG A 65 -2.75 -14.37 30.88
C ARG A 65 -3.56 -15.26 29.93
N SER A 66 -4.88 -15.18 29.98
CA SER A 66 -5.76 -15.91 29.08
C SER A 66 -5.46 -15.55 27.63
N ARG A 67 -5.43 -14.26 27.31
CA ARG A 67 -5.16 -13.78 25.95
C ARG A 67 -3.76 -14.14 25.45
N VAL A 68 -2.76 -14.10 26.32
CA VAL A 68 -1.38 -14.51 25.99
C VAL A 68 -1.29 -16.03 25.77
N ASN A 69 -2.00 -16.83 26.55
CA ASN A 69 -2.00 -18.27 26.39
C ASN A 69 -2.77 -18.70 25.14
N GLU A 70 -3.90 -18.07 24.85
CA GLU A 70 -4.67 -18.27 23.60
C GLU A 70 -3.76 -18.01 22.39
N PHE A 71 -3.10 -16.89 22.33
CA PHE A 71 -2.16 -16.56 21.25
C PHE A 71 -0.99 -17.55 21.14
N ARG A 72 -0.50 -18.08 22.26
CA ARG A 72 0.53 -19.15 22.26
C ARG A 72 0.01 -20.49 21.72
N GLU A 73 -1.25 -20.79 21.95
CA GLU A 73 -1.90 -21.96 21.36
C GLU A 73 -2.05 -21.79 19.88
N ASP A 74 -2.51 -20.63 19.42
CA ASP A 74 -2.61 -20.29 17.99
C ASP A 74 -1.25 -20.39 17.28
N ILE A 75 -0.17 -19.93 17.93
CA ILE A 75 1.21 -20.10 17.43
C ILE A 75 1.57 -21.58 17.29
N ARG A 76 1.22 -22.41 18.28
CA ARG A 76 1.54 -23.83 18.29
C ARG A 76 0.78 -24.57 17.19
N ASP A 77 -0.45 -24.15 16.93
CA ASP A 77 -1.33 -24.73 15.94
C ASP A 77 -1.03 -24.23 14.52
N GLY A 78 -0.10 -23.24 14.39
CA GLY A 78 0.38 -22.73 13.11
C GLY A 78 -0.60 -21.80 12.37
N VAL A 79 -1.63 -21.29 13.06
CA VAL A 79 -2.67 -20.43 12.49
C VAL A 79 -2.33 -18.92 12.55
N VAL A 80 -1.17 -18.55 13.12
CA VAL A 80 -0.74 -17.17 13.32
C VAL A 80 0.14 -16.69 12.19
N THR A 81 -0.26 -15.62 11.55
CA THR A 81 0.52 -14.91 10.51
C THR A 81 1.47 -13.86 11.12
N GLY A 82 2.38 -13.31 10.30
CA GLY A 82 3.24 -12.20 10.71
C GLY A 82 2.46 -10.96 11.13
N ASP A 83 1.33 -10.70 10.51
CA ASP A 83 0.42 -9.58 10.81
C ASP A 83 -0.28 -9.76 12.16
N ASP A 84 -0.69 -10.97 12.51
CA ASP A 84 -1.31 -11.28 13.80
C ASP A 84 -0.32 -11.04 14.93
N TYR A 85 0.96 -11.41 14.75
CA TYR A 85 2.02 -11.06 15.69
C TYR A 85 2.18 -9.55 15.84
N HIS A 86 2.18 -8.83 14.71
CA HIS A 86 2.32 -7.38 14.74
C HIS A 86 1.15 -6.72 15.50
N LYS A 87 -0.07 -7.12 15.22
CA LYS A 87 -1.28 -6.65 15.93
C LYS A 87 -1.24 -7.00 17.41
N PHE A 88 -0.86 -8.23 17.73
CA PHE A 88 -0.76 -8.71 19.11
C PHE A 88 0.29 -7.93 19.90
N PHE A 89 1.52 -7.80 19.39
CA PHE A 89 2.56 -7.05 20.06
C PHE A 89 2.26 -5.56 20.15
N ARG A 90 1.67 -4.97 19.14
CA ARG A 90 1.26 -3.56 19.17
C ARG A 90 0.20 -3.30 20.23
N SER A 91 -0.77 -4.19 20.38
CA SER A 91 -1.87 -4.04 21.36
C SER A 91 -1.43 -4.28 22.79
N LEU A 92 -0.43 -5.14 23.02
CA LEU A 92 0.01 -5.59 24.33
C LEU A 92 1.44 -5.15 24.69
N SER A 93 2.08 -4.31 23.88
CA SER A 93 3.49 -3.89 24.08
C SER A 93 3.83 -3.38 25.48
N PRO A 94 2.95 -2.64 26.20
CA PRO A 94 3.25 -2.19 27.56
C PRO A 94 3.29 -3.33 28.61
N TYR A 95 2.69 -4.47 28.28
CA TYR A 95 2.50 -5.61 29.19
C TYR A 95 3.42 -6.79 28.89
N LEU A 96 4.16 -6.73 27.77
CA LEU A 96 4.99 -7.83 27.29
C LEU A 96 6.47 -7.46 27.25
N VAL A 97 7.30 -8.42 27.65
CA VAL A 97 8.74 -8.42 27.38
C VAL A 97 9.00 -9.36 26.21
N ILE A 98 9.40 -8.80 25.08
CA ILE A 98 9.78 -9.57 23.89
C ILE A 98 11.26 -9.91 23.99
N LYS A 99 11.59 -11.20 23.94
CA LYS A 99 13.00 -11.62 23.93
C LYS A 99 13.65 -11.28 22.58
N LYS A 100 14.86 -10.74 22.65
CA LYS A 100 15.67 -10.48 21.45
C LYS A 100 15.97 -11.80 20.72
N PRO A 101 16.05 -11.79 19.37
CA PRO A 101 16.44 -12.96 18.61
C PRO A 101 17.80 -13.52 19.09
N SER A 102 17.93 -14.84 19.07
CA SER A 102 19.16 -15.51 19.44
C SER A 102 20.27 -15.24 18.42
N PHE A 103 21.53 -15.55 18.76
CA PHE A 103 22.63 -15.51 17.81
C PHE A 103 22.38 -16.42 16.59
N TRP A 104 21.78 -17.59 16.80
CA TRP A 104 21.44 -18.51 15.72
C TRP A 104 20.32 -17.97 14.83
N SER A 105 19.32 -17.35 15.37
CA SER A 105 18.29 -16.66 14.59
C SER A 105 18.90 -15.52 13.76
N SER A 106 19.89 -14.81 14.32
CA SER A 106 20.61 -13.76 13.60
C SER A 106 21.46 -14.32 12.46
N LEU A 107 22.09 -15.48 12.63
CA LEU A 107 22.79 -16.16 11.56
C LEU A 107 21.83 -16.68 10.48
N GLN A 108 20.71 -17.24 10.86
CA GLN A 108 19.68 -17.70 9.93
C GLN A 108 19.18 -16.54 9.06
N PHE A 109 18.86 -15.40 9.68
CA PHE A 109 18.46 -14.20 8.96
C PHE A 109 19.57 -13.71 8.01
N LEU A 110 20.84 -13.69 8.47
CA LEU A 110 21.98 -13.30 7.64
C LEU A 110 22.06 -14.15 6.37
N PHE A 111 21.96 -15.47 6.49
CA PHE A 111 22.13 -16.36 5.33
C PHE A 111 20.89 -16.45 4.47
N GLN A 112 19.70 -16.55 5.06
CA GLN A 112 18.48 -16.71 4.28
C GLN A 112 18.02 -15.38 3.66
N TYR A 113 18.01 -14.31 4.45
CA TYR A 113 17.51 -13.03 3.99
C TYR A 113 18.58 -12.16 3.37
N GLN A 114 19.60 -11.74 4.13
CA GLN A 114 20.55 -10.73 3.65
C GLN A 114 21.44 -11.27 2.52
N ILE A 115 22.02 -12.46 2.68
CA ILE A 115 22.86 -13.08 1.65
C ILE A 115 22.00 -13.70 0.55
N GLY A 116 21.02 -14.54 0.92
CA GLY A 116 20.22 -15.31 -0.03
C GLY A 116 19.22 -14.46 -0.79
N TYR A 117 18.31 -13.83 -0.08
CA TYR A 117 17.20 -13.11 -0.70
C TYR A 117 17.60 -11.71 -1.19
N MET A 118 18.20 -10.87 -0.35
CA MET A 118 18.52 -9.50 -0.73
C MET A 118 19.68 -9.38 -1.69
N TYR A 119 20.75 -10.17 -1.54
CA TYR A 119 21.90 -10.06 -2.41
C TYR A 119 21.86 -11.09 -3.55
N TRP A 120 21.85 -12.40 -3.22
CA TRP A 120 21.99 -13.46 -4.22
C TRP A 120 20.82 -13.51 -5.19
N ARG A 121 19.56 -13.43 -4.71
CA ARG A 121 18.37 -13.37 -5.58
C ARG A 121 18.48 -12.20 -6.56
N TYR A 122 18.82 -11.00 -6.05
CA TYR A 122 18.93 -9.81 -6.88
C TYR A 122 20.13 -9.84 -7.83
N PHE A 123 21.25 -10.43 -7.42
CA PHE A 123 22.39 -10.69 -8.29
C PHE A 123 22.00 -11.62 -9.46
N MET A 124 21.32 -12.73 -9.16
CA MET A 124 20.82 -13.66 -10.18
C MET A 124 19.78 -13.01 -11.09
N TRP A 125 18.92 -12.17 -10.54
CA TRP A 125 17.94 -11.39 -11.28
C TRP A 125 18.58 -10.49 -12.35
N ASN A 126 19.76 -9.95 -12.10
CA ASN A 126 20.50 -9.13 -13.06
C ASN A 126 21.32 -9.94 -14.08
N PHE A 127 21.83 -11.13 -13.71
CA PHE A 127 22.75 -11.89 -14.56
C PHE A 127 22.21 -13.23 -15.08
N THR A 128 21.01 -13.62 -14.66
CA THR A 128 20.35 -14.85 -15.14
C THR A 128 19.03 -14.56 -15.82
N GLY A 129 18.27 -13.60 -15.30
CA GLY A 129 17.03 -13.09 -15.85
C GLY A 129 16.02 -12.67 -14.79
N ARG A 130 15.04 -11.93 -15.21
CA ARG A 130 13.99 -11.29 -14.40
C ARG A 130 12.65 -11.97 -14.54
N GLN A 131 11.94 -12.18 -13.45
CA GLN A 131 10.56 -12.64 -13.50
C GLN A 131 9.60 -11.51 -13.93
N ASN A 132 9.73 -10.34 -13.34
CA ASN A 132 8.92 -9.14 -13.62
C ASN A 132 9.56 -7.89 -12.98
N ASP A 133 8.87 -6.75 -13.03
CA ASP A 133 9.29 -5.46 -12.48
C ASP A 133 8.74 -5.17 -11.07
N ILE A 134 8.06 -6.12 -10.45
CA ILE A 134 7.47 -5.95 -9.12
C ILE A 134 8.49 -6.36 -8.06
N ALA A 135 8.63 -5.55 -7.00
CA ALA A 135 9.48 -5.91 -5.86
C ALA A 135 9.00 -7.19 -5.19
N GLY A 136 9.92 -8.09 -4.89
CA GLY A 136 9.59 -9.38 -4.30
C GLY A 136 9.22 -9.29 -2.82
N THR A 137 8.26 -10.11 -2.40
CA THR A 137 7.79 -10.29 -1.02
C THR A 137 8.09 -11.67 -0.45
N TYR A 138 9.13 -12.34 -0.98
CA TYR A 138 9.53 -13.70 -0.58
C TYR A 138 8.54 -14.80 -0.98
N ASN A 139 7.81 -14.58 -2.05
CA ASN A 139 6.87 -15.55 -2.63
C ASN A 139 7.28 -15.92 -4.07
N VAL A 140 6.53 -16.83 -4.69
CA VAL A 140 6.80 -17.32 -6.06
C VAL A 140 6.32 -16.36 -7.16
N LEU A 141 5.49 -15.34 -6.82
CA LEU A 141 4.81 -14.50 -7.81
C LEU A 141 5.68 -13.39 -8.37
N ASN A 142 6.48 -12.73 -7.51
CA ASN A 142 7.09 -11.46 -7.86
C ASN A 142 8.57 -11.36 -7.47
N GLY A 143 9.32 -10.61 -8.28
CA GLY A 143 10.67 -10.17 -7.97
C GLY A 143 11.72 -11.30 -7.93
N ASN A 144 11.40 -12.47 -8.48
CA ASN A 144 12.34 -13.59 -8.53
C ASN A 144 13.25 -13.51 -9.77
N TRP A 145 14.36 -14.22 -9.73
CA TRP A 145 15.12 -14.46 -10.94
C TRP A 145 14.55 -15.66 -11.69
N ILE A 146 14.66 -15.64 -13.02
CA ILE A 146 14.32 -16.77 -13.89
C ILE A 146 15.45 -17.01 -14.87
N SER A 147 15.62 -18.27 -15.27
CA SER A 147 16.68 -18.63 -16.20
C SER A 147 16.22 -18.71 -17.65
N GLY A 148 14.94 -18.94 -17.90
CA GLY A 148 14.39 -19.33 -19.19
C GLY A 148 14.54 -20.83 -19.48
N ILE A 149 15.05 -21.62 -18.52
CA ILE A 149 15.17 -23.08 -18.61
C ILE A 149 14.01 -23.68 -17.80
N PRO A 150 12.95 -24.24 -18.46
CA PRO A 150 11.75 -24.67 -17.77
C PRO A 150 11.98 -25.64 -16.60
N LEU A 151 12.94 -26.57 -16.75
CA LEU A 151 13.28 -27.52 -15.69
C LEU A 151 13.71 -26.83 -14.38
N ILE A 152 14.47 -25.74 -14.48
CA ILE A 152 14.97 -25.00 -13.32
C ILE A 152 13.88 -24.08 -12.76
N ASP A 153 13.22 -23.35 -13.66
CA ASP A 153 12.26 -22.34 -13.27
C ASP A 153 10.98 -22.97 -12.69
N ASN A 154 10.50 -24.07 -13.29
CA ASN A 154 9.33 -24.79 -12.77
C ASN A 154 9.55 -25.40 -11.37
N LEU A 155 10.77 -25.87 -11.07
CA LEU A 155 11.11 -26.43 -9.75
C LEU A 155 11.12 -25.34 -8.65
N ARG A 156 11.28 -24.08 -9.02
CA ARG A 156 11.43 -22.95 -8.07
C ARG A 156 10.19 -22.09 -7.97
N LEU A 157 9.48 -21.90 -9.05
CA LEU A 157 8.42 -20.88 -9.18
C LEU A 157 7.10 -21.48 -9.67
N GLY A 158 6.95 -22.79 -9.64
CA GLY A 158 5.78 -23.47 -10.21
C GLY A 158 5.80 -23.50 -11.74
N ASN A 159 4.76 -24.05 -12.33
CA ASN A 159 4.71 -24.29 -13.77
C ASN A 159 4.67 -22.99 -14.61
N GLN A 160 5.78 -22.61 -15.19
CA GLN A 160 5.92 -21.38 -15.96
C GLN A 160 5.13 -21.34 -17.28
N SER A 161 4.59 -22.47 -17.74
CA SER A 161 3.70 -22.50 -18.91
C SER A 161 2.27 -22.05 -18.56
N GLN A 162 1.89 -22.14 -17.28
CA GLN A 162 0.55 -21.84 -16.77
C GLN A 162 0.45 -20.50 -16.03
N ILE A 163 1.52 -19.69 -15.99
CA ILE A 163 1.44 -18.34 -15.43
C ILE A 163 0.44 -17.49 -16.23
N SER A 164 -0.16 -16.50 -15.57
CA SER A 164 -1.15 -15.62 -16.18
C SER A 164 -0.63 -14.90 -17.42
N GLU A 165 -1.52 -14.50 -18.33
CA GLU A 165 -1.15 -13.71 -19.50
C GLU A 165 -0.43 -12.41 -19.12
N ASP A 166 -0.85 -11.75 -18.06
CA ASP A 166 -0.19 -10.52 -17.57
C ASP A 166 1.26 -10.79 -17.15
N ALA A 167 1.51 -11.92 -16.48
CA ALA A 167 2.86 -12.32 -16.12
C ALA A 167 3.70 -12.72 -17.33
N LYS A 168 3.10 -13.37 -18.35
CA LYS A 168 3.78 -13.71 -19.61
C LYS A 168 4.15 -12.49 -20.42
N ASN A 169 3.24 -11.51 -20.49
CA ASN A 169 3.36 -10.31 -21.31
C ASN A 169 4.07 -9.15 -20.60
N ASN A 170 4.52 -9.34 -19.36
CA ASN A 170 5.30 -8.31 -18.65
C ASN A 170 6.61 -8.04 -19.40
N LYS A 171 6.80 -6.81 -19.90
CA LYS A 171 8.00 -6.40 -20.67
C LYS A 171 9.31 -6.60 -19.89
N ALA A 172 9.27 -6.55 -18.55
CA ALA A 172 10.43 -6.80 -17.72
C ALA A 172 10.71 -8.31 -17.44
N ARG A 173 9.96 -9.22 -18.09
CA ARG A 173 10.21 -10.65 -18.02
C ARG A 173 11.32 -11.05 -19.00
N ASN A 174 12.57 -11.07 -18.53
CA ASN A 174 13.75 -11.27 -19.33
C ASN A 174 14.49 -12.55 -18.91
N THR A 175 15.01 -13.33 -19.86
CA THR A 175 15.71 -14.60 -19.60
C THR A 175 17.04 -14.67 -20.35
N TYR A 176 18.14 -14.93 -19.63
CA TYR A 176 19.49 -14.92 -20.20
C TYR A 176 20.15 -16.30 -20.18
N PHE A 177 19.44 -17.37 -19.83
CA PHE A 177 19.89 -18.77 -19.88
C PHE A 177 21.21 -19.03 -19.13
N PHE A 178 21.45 -18.33 -18.02
CA PHE A 178 22.71 -18.31 -17.29
C PHE A 178 23.93 -17.82 -18.09
N LEU A 179 23.78 -17.37 -19.32
CA LEU A 179 24.93 -17.05 -20.18
C LEU A 179 25.84 -15.96 -19.58
N PRO A 180 25.34 -14.80 -19.10
CA PRO A 180 26.15 -13.79 -18.42
C PRO A 180 26.81 -14.35 -17.15
N PHE A 181 26.06 -15.11 -16.36
CA PHE A 181 26.52 -15.69 -15.11
C PHE A 181 27.68 -16.65 -15.31
N LEU A 182 27.53 -17.61 -16.22
CA LEU A 182 28.57 -18.62 -16.52
C LEU A 182 29.84 -17.97 -17.12
N LEU A 183 29.64 -17.00 -18.00
CA LEU A 183 30.79 -16.30 -18.60
C LEU A 183 31.53 -15.46 -17.55
N GLY A 184 30.81 -14.84 -16.62
CA GLY A 184 31.41 -14.14 -15.48
C GLY A 184 32.20 -15.06 -14.57
N LEU A 185 31.67 -16.25 -14.26
CA LEU A 185 32.45 -17.28 -13.50
C LEU A 185 33.69 -17.74 -14.22
N MET A 186 33.63 -17.93 -15.54
CA MET A 186 34.82 -18.26 -16.33
C MET A 186 35.86 -17.15 -16.25
N GLY A 187 35.44 -15.88 -16.28
CA GLY A 187 36.33 -14.73 -16.14
C GLY A 187 36.96 -14.62 -14.76
N LEU A 188 36.16 -14.85 -13.71
CA LEU A 188 36.68 -14.92 -12.34
C LEU A 188 37.74 -15.99 -12.20
N MET A 189 37.50 -17.20 -12.71
CA MET A 189 38.48 -18.29 -12.71
C MET A 189 39.75 -17.93 -13.52
N PHE A 190 39.57 -17.27 -14.66
CA PHE A 190 40.70 -16.83 -15.48
C PHE A 190 41.61 -15.84 -14.74
N VAL A 191 41.04 -14.81 -14.13
CA VAL A 191 41.81 -13.81 -13.36
C VAL A 191 42.52 -14.47 -12.19
N TYR A 192 41.88 -15.40 -11.48
CA TYR A 192 42.51 -16.17 -10.41
C TYR A 192 43.75 -16.96 -10.88
N GLN A 193 43.65 -17.61 -12.05
CA GLN A 193 44.75 -18.39 -12.61
C GLN A 193 45.91 -17.54 -13.16
N GLN A 194 45.61 -16.36 -13.70
CA GLN A 194 46.62 -15.52 -14.36
C GLN A 194 47.30 -14.52 -13.40
N ASP A 195 46.51 -13.90 -12.49
CA ASP A 195 47.04 -12.90 -11.58
C ASP A 195 46.27 -12.95 -10.24
N PRO A 196 46.71 -13.81 -9.31
CA PRO A 196 46.07 -13.92 -8.00
C PRO A 196 46.06 -12.63 -7.20
N LYS A 197 46.99 -11.69 -7.43
CA LYS A 197 46.99 -10.40 -6.70
C LYS A 197 45.83 -9.53 -7.16
N ARG A 198 45.65 -9.36 -8.49
CA ARG A 198 44.53 -8.60 -9.03
C ARG A 198 43.21 -9.30 -8.77
N PHE A 199 43.19 -10.64 -8.78
CA PHE A 199 42.00 -11.39 -8.38
C PHE A 199 41.51 -10.99 -6.98
N TRP A 200 42.37 -10.96 -5.98
CA TRP A 200 41.99 -10.59 -4.63
C TRP A 200 41.50 -9.14 -4.55
N VAL A 201 42.10 -8.22 -5.28
CA VAL A 201 41.63 -6.82 -5.32
C VAL A 201 40.23 -6.74 -5.87
N LEU A 202 39.96 -7.39 -7.01
CA LEU A 202 38.61 -7.39 -7.62
C LEU A 202 37.60 -8.14 -6.76
N LEU A 203 38.01 -9.27 -6.17
CA LEU A 203 37.13 -10.06 -5.31
C LEU A 203 36.73 -9.25 -4.05
N LEU A 204 37.68 -8.60 -3.39
CA LEU A 204 37.40 -7.78 -2.24
C LEU A 204 36.52 -6.59 -2.64
N PHE A 205 36.78 -5.94 -3.78
CA PHE A 205 35.94 -4.88 -4.27
C PHE A 205 34.49 -5.37 -4.53
N PHE A 206 34.33 -6.49 -5.21
CA PHE A 206 33.04 -7.15 -5.43
C PHE A 206 32.30 -7.45 -4.13
N LEU A 207 33.00 -8.05 -3.14
CA LEU A 207 32.38 -8.43 -1.86
C LEU A 207 32.02 -7.20 -1.01
N PHE A 208 32.89 -6.20 -0.94
CA PHE A 208 32.67 -5.02 -0.10
C PHE A 208 31.61 -4.08 -0.67
N THR A 209 31.56 -3.90 -2.00
CA THR A 209 30.53 -3.05 -2.65
C THR A 209 29.21 -3.79 -2.93
N GLY A 210 29.15 -5.07 -2.60
CA GLY A 210 27.96 -5.90 -2.76
C GLY A 210 27.48 -6.45 -1.42
N LEU A 211 27.91 -7.67 -1.12
CA LEU A 211 27.45 -8.43 0.03
C LEU A 211 27.70 -7.71 1.36
N ALA A 212 28.92 -7.22 1.60
CA ALA A 212 29.26 -6.53 2.84
C ALA A 212 28.45 -5.23 3.00
N LEU A 213 28.20 -4.52 1.88
CA LEU A 213 27.38 -3.31 1.90
C LEU A 213 25.93 -3.62 2.25
N LYS A 214 25.33 -4.69 1.72
CA LYS A 214 23.96 -5.12 2.11
C LYS A 214 23.87 -5.46 3.60
N ILE A 215 24.86 -6.16 4.14
CA ILE A 215 24.94 -6.46 5.57
C ILE A 215 25.11 -5.17 6.39
N TYR A 216 25.95 -4.25 5.93
CA TYR A 216 26.20 -2.97 6.61
C TYR A 216 24.97 -2.05 6.64
N LEU A 217 24.28 -1.92 5.53
CA LEU A 217 23.07 -1.10 5.43
C LEU A 217 21.94 -1.67 6.30
N ASN A 218 21.92 -2.98 6.50
CA ASN A 218 20.95 -3.67 7.32
C ASN A 218 19.50 -3.19 7.06
N GLU A 219 19.15 -3.15 5.77
CA GLU A 219 17.83 -2.70 5.31
C GLU A 219 16.74 -3.58 5.92
N ARG A 220 15.62 -2.96 6.22
CA ARG A 220 14.43 -3.69 6.72
C ARG A 220 13.93 -4.68 5.66
N PRO A 221 13.27 -5.77 6.05
CA PRO A 221 12.63 -6.67 5.10
C PRO A 221 11.57 -5.96 4.26
N PHE A 222 11.51 -6.34 2.97
CA PHE A 222 10.49 -5.90 2.02
C PHE A 222 10.43 -4.38 1.81
N GLU A 223 11.60 -3.80 1.52
CA GLU A 223 11.67 -2.43 1.01
C GLU A 223 10.80 -2.30 -0.27
N PRO A 224 10.17 -1.14 -0.50
CA PRO A 224 9.23 -0.96 -1.60
C PRO A 224 9.86 -1.09 -3.00
N ARG A 225 11.20 -1.03 -3.09
CA ARG A 225 11.97 -1.22 -4.34
C ARG A 225 13.37 -1.69 -4.05
N GLU A 226 13.98 -2.33 -5.04
CA GLU A 226 15.40 -2.64 -5.01
C GLU A 226 16.26 -1.35 -5.08
N ARG A 227 17.36 -1.34 -4.34
CA ARG A 227 18.29 -0.19 -4.30
C ARG A 227 19.50 -0.46 -5.16
N ASP A 228 19.34 -0.41 -6.48
CA ASP A 228 20.38 -0.73 -7.50
C ASP A 228 21.68 -0.02 -7.26
N TYR A 229 21.61 1.27 -6.96
CA TYR A 229 22.77 2.13 -6.72
C TYR A 229 23.64 1.63 -5.55
N ALA A 230 23.09 0.88 -4.62
CA ALA A 230 23.86 0.32 -3.50
C ALA A 230 24.73 -0.85 -3.93
N LEU A 231 24.40 -1.54 -5.03
CA LEU A 231 25.11 -2.74 -5.49
C LEU A 231 25.90 -2.54 -6.79
N VAL A 232 25.86 -1.36 -7.38
CA VAL A 232 26.43 -1.05 -8.67
C VAL A 232 27.93 -1.41 -8.77
N GLY A 233 28.72 -1.21 -7.72
CA GLY A 233 30.14 -1.56 -7.68
C GLY A 233 30.38 -3.06 -7.84
N SER A 234 29.59 -3.88 -7.16
CA SER A 234 29.63 -5.33 -7.26
C SER A 234 29.27 -5.80 -8.69
N PHE A 235 28.21 -5.27 -9.24
CA PHE A 235 27.75 -5.63 -10.58
C PHE A 235 28.72 -5.18 -11.68
N TYR A 236 29.34 -4.03 -11.50
CA TYR A 236 30.39 -3.54 -12.38
C TYR A 236 31.59 -4.50 -12.43
N VAL A 237 32.05 -4.97 -11.27
CA VAL A 237 33.15 -5.96 -11.22
C VAL A 237 32.76 -7.27 -11.91
N PHE A 238 31.52 -7.72 -11.70
CA PHE A 238 31.04 -8.92 -12.36
C PHE A 238 30.95 -8.75 -13.88
N ALA A 239 30.57 -7.59 -14.38
CA ALA A 239 30.60 -7.27 -15.81
C ALA A 239 32.02 -7.30 -16.38
N LEU A 240 33.05 -6.87 -15.62
CA LEU A 240 34.45 -7.03 -16.00
C LEU A 240 34.83 -8.52 -16.12
N TRP A 241 34.38 -9.36 -15.18
CA TRP A 241 34.61 -10.80 -15.28
C TRP A 241 33.90 -11.43 -16.47
N ILE A 242 32.73 -10.97 -16.86
CA ILE A 242 32.05 -11.42 -18.12
C ILE A 242 32.97 -11.16 -19.32
N GLY A 243 33.53 -9.95 -19.44
CA GLY A 243 34.49 -9.64 -20.50
C GLY A 243 35.76 -10.52 -20.47
N MET A 244 36.30 -10.75 -19.28
CA MET A 244 37.45 -11.66 -19.11
C MET A 244 37.11 -13.11 -19.43
N GLY A 245 35.88 -13.54 -19.18
CA GLY A 245 35.37 -14.87 -19.54
C GLY A 245 35.34 -15.10 -21.04
N ALA A 246 34.86 -14.11 -21.81
CA ALA A 246 34.89 -14.17 -23.27
C ALA A 246 36.33 -14.31 -23.81
N PHE A 247 37.25 -13.53 -23.23
CA PHE A 247 38.69 -13.64 -23.57
C PHE A 247 39.26 -15.03 -23.22
N TYR A 248 38.98 -15.53 -22.03
CA TYR A 248 39.38 -16.87 -21.59
C TYR A 248 38.88 -17.97 -22.54
N LEU A 249 37.61 -17.95 -22.85
CA LEU A 249 36.96 -18.90 -23.74
C LEU A 249 37.61 -18.87 -25.13
N SER A 250 37.89 -17.67 -25.66
CA SER A 250 38.55 -17.50 -26.94
C SER A 250 39.96 -18.14 -26.97
N GLN A 251 40.71 -17.99 -25.87
CA GLN A 251 42.03 -18.63 -25.72
C GLN A 251 41.92 -20.15 -25.63
N LYS A 252 40.99 -20.68 -24.85
CA LYS A 252 40.76 -22.11 -24.71
C LYS A 252 40.38 -22.78 -26.03
N VAL A 253 39.39 -22.20 -26.74
CA VAL A 253 38.97 -22.75 -28.06
C VAL A 253 40.11 -22.69 -29.07
N LYS A 254 40.95 -21.65 -29.06
CA LYS A 254 42.13 -21.53 -29.91
C LYS A 254 43.16 -22.65 -29.66
N THR A 255 43.23 -23.26 -28.46
CA THR A 255 44.11 -24.42 -28.20
C THR A 255 43.65 -25.67 -28.95
N TRP A 256 42.34 -25.77 -29.18
CA TRP A 256 41.75 -26.91 -29.89
C TRP A 256 41.71 -26.69 -31.41
N ILE A 257 41.39 -25.46 -31.84
CA ILE A 257 41.25 -25.09 -33.24
C ILE A 257 42.32 -24.04 -33.58
N LYS A 258 43.39 -24.48 -34.32
CA LYS A 258 44.55 -23.65 -34.63
C LYS A 258 44.28 -22.70 -35.83
N SER A 259 43.23 -21.86 -35.78
CA SER A 259 42.94 -20.86 -36.82
C SER A 259 43.02 -19.45 -36.24
N LYS A 260 43.51 -18.49 -37.03
CA LYS A 260 43.57 -17.07 -36.65
C LYS A 260 42.15 -16.47 -36.48
N ALA A 261 41.16 -17.02 -37.16
CA ALA A 261 39.77 -16.55 -37.05
C ALA A 261 39.04 -16.98 -35.75
N VAL A 262 39.55 -18.00 -35.02
CA VAL A 262 38.85 -18.55 -33.84
C VAL A 262 38.65 -17.52 -32.74
N ALA A 263 39.70 -16.78 -32.39
CA ALA A 263 39.58 -15.82 -31.30
C ALA A 263 38.54 -14.72 -31.58
N PRO A 264 38.55 -14.00 -32.71
CA PRO A 264 37.55 -13.01 -33.01
C PRO A 264 36.15 -13.62 -33.16
N THR A 265 36.03 -14.84 -33.71
CA THR A 265 34.71 -15.51 -33.85
C THR A 265 34.13 -15.85 -32.49
N VAL A 266 34.90 -16.41 -31.56
CA VAL A 266 34.42 -16.74 -30.20
C VAL A 266 34.02 -15.47 -29.44
N VAL A 267 34.82 -14.39 -29.53
CA VAL A 267 34.46 -13.11 -28.89
C VAL A 267 33.17 -12.55 -29.51
N ALA A 268 32.99 -12.62 -30.83
CA ALA A 268 31.77 -12.19 -31.50
C ALA A 268 30.55 -13.01 -31.04
N ILE A 269 30.70 -14.34 -30.91
CA ILE A 269 29.63 -15.21 -30.39
C ILE A 269 29.29 -14.82 -28.92
N CYS A 270 30.28 -14.61 -28.06
CA CYS A 270 30.05 -14.17 -26.69
C CYS A 270 29.37 -12.80 -26.63
N PHE A 271 29.73 -11.89 -27.54
CA PHE A 271 29.07 -10.58 -27.65
C PHE A 271 27.62 -10.71 -28.05
N MET A 272 27.30 -11.55 -29.04
CA MET A 272 25.90 -11.81 -29.43
C MET A 272 25.13 -12.52 -28.30
N ALA A 273 25.72 -13.49 -27.64
CA ALA A 273 25.06 -14.33 -26.65
C ALA A 273 24.85 -13.64 -25.28
N VAL A 274 25.55 -12.55 -24.98
CA VAL A 274 25.45 -11.88 -23.70
C VAL A 274 25.07 -10.40 -23.87
N PRO A 275 25.97 -9.46 -24.24
CA PRO A 275 25.56 -8.05 -24.31
C PRO A 275 24.42 -7.77 -25.27
N LEU A 276 24.43 -8.38 -26.47
CA LEU A 276 23.39 -8.14 -27.46
C LEU A 276 22.08 -8.79 -27.08
N LEU A 277 22.08 -10.02 -26.58
CA LEU A 277 20.88 -10.67 -26.05
C LEU A 277 20.26 -9.85 -24.91
N MET A 278 21.06 -9.42 -23.93
CA MET A 278 20.59 -8.59 -22.82
C MET A 278 20.05 -7.24 -23.31
N ALA A 279 20.74 -6.58 -24.24
CA ALA A 279 20.29 -5.33 -24.80
C ALA A 279 18.95 -5.49 -25.53
N PHE A 280 18.79 -6.56 -26.30
CA PHE A 280 17.56 -6.84 -27.04
C PHE A 280 16.38 -7.13 -26.09
N GLN A 281 16.57 -7.98 -25.08
CA GLN A 281 15.51 -8.35 -24.14
C GLN A 281 15.14 -7.24 -23.17
N ASN A 282 16.07 -6.35 -22.82
CA ASN A 282 15.79 -5.26 -21.89
C ASN A 282 15.43 -3.95 -22.61
N TRP A 283 15.40 -3.91 -23.93
CA TRP A 283 15.16 -2.66 -24.64
C TRP A 283 13.78 -2.07 -24.30
N ASP A 284 12.75 -2.88 -24.40
CA ASP A 284 11.36 -2.48 -24.26
C ASP A 284 10.96 -2.08 -22.85
N ASP A 285 11.61 -2.63 -21.80
CA ASP A 285 11.38 -2.22 -20.40
C ASP A 285 12.35 -1.11 -19.92
N HIS A 286 13.30 -0.70 -20.76
CA HIS A 286 14.22 0.41 -20.49
C HIS A 286 14.03 1.62 -21.41
N ASP A 287 13.37 1.45 -22.54
CA ASP A 287 13.03 2.56 -23.44
C ASP A 287 12.09 3.54 -22.72
N ARG A 288 12.47 4.80 -22.71
CA ARG A 288 11.72 5.90 -22.11
C ARG A 288 11.22 6.91 -23.17
N SER A 289 11.47 6.62 -24.45
CA SER A 289 10.96 7.44 -25.55
C SER A 289 9.43 7.41 -25.56
N ASP A 290 8.84 8.52 -25.97
CA ASP A 290 7.38 8.71 -26.10
C ASP A 290 6.54 8.45 -24.83
N ARG A 291 7.17 8.25 -23.68
CA ARG A 291 6.52 8.06 -22.38
C ARG A 291 6.49 9.35 -21.58
N TYR A 292 5.33 10.02 -21.59
CA TYR A 292 5.11 11.28 -20.87
C TYR A 292 4.15 11.12 -19.69
N THR A 293 3.93 9.91 -19.18
CA THR A 293 2.95 9.62 -18.13
C THR A 293 3.22 10.34 -16.82
N ALA A 294 4.49 10.48 -16.37
CA ALA A 294 4.83 11.22 -15.16
C ALA A 294 4.62 12.74 -15.35
N GLN A 295 4.94 13.28 -16.52
CA GLN A 295 4.68 14.68 -16.86
C GLN A 295 3.18 14.98 -16.89
N SER A 296 2.40 14.11 -17.55
CA SER A 296 0.95 14.28 -17.66
C SER A 296 0.26 14.15 -16.30
N MET A 297 0.72 13.24 -15.43
CA MET A 297 0.25 13.15 -14.05
C MET A 297 0.45 14.48 -13.31
N ALA A 298 1.66 15.06 -13.37
CA ALA A 298 1.95 16.35 -12.75
C ALA A 298 1.04 17.46 -13.30
N LYS A 299 0.87 17.50 -14.62
CA LYS A 299 -0.03 18.47 -15.25
C LYS A 299 -1.48 18.26 -14.83
N SER A 300 -1.95 17.02 -14.74
CA SER A 300 -3.32 16.72 -14.28
C SER A 300 -3.55 17.12 -12.82
N TYR A 301 -2.56 16.95 -11.95
CA TYR A 301 -2.61 17.48 -10.58
C TYR A 301 -2.73 19.01 -10.58
N LEU A 302 -1.87 19.72 -11.33
CA LEU A 302 -1.86 21.18 -11.38
C LEU A 302 -3.10 21.76 -12.07
N GLU A 303 -3.67 21.09 -13.10
CA GLU A 303 -4.94 21.48 -13.73
C GLU A 303 -6.16 21.25 -12.83
N SER A 304 -6.05 20.36 -11.85
CA SER A 304 -7.08 20.15 -10.84
C SER A 304 -7.16 21.29 -9.81
N ILE A 305 -6.23 22.25 -9.86
CA ILE A 305 -6.12 23.38 -8.94
C ILE A 305 -6.62 24.65 -9.63
N GLN A 306 -7.45 25.41 -8.92
CA GLN A 306 -7.99 26.68 -9.39
C GLN A 306 -6.86 27.62 -9.85
N LYS A 307 -7.08 28.32 -10.99
CA LYS A 307 -6.06 29.14 -11.64
C LYS A 307 -6.03 30.58 -11.07
N ASP A 308 -4.86 31.18 -11.07
CA ASP A 308 -4.62 32.61 -10.83
C ASP A 308 -5.08 33.14 -9.44
N VAL A 309 -5.15 32.26 -8.44
CA VAL A 309 -5.59 32.60 -7.07
C VAL A 309 -4.48 32.37 -6.02
N GLY A 310 -3.26 32.07 -6.46
CA GLY A 310 -2.13 31.84 -5.58
C GLY A 310 -2.33 30.61 -4.68
N ALA A 311 -2.95 29.58 -5.19
CA ALA A 311 -3.28 28.35 -4.44
C ALA A 311 -2.05 27.68 -3.83
N MET A 312 -2.27 26.94 -2.75
CA MET A 312 -1.27 26.12 -2.06
C MET A 312 -1.67 24.66 -2.14
N ILE A 313 -0.75 23.77 -2.51
CA ILE A 313 -0.97 22.31 -2.51
C ILE A 313 0.00 21.63 -1.56
N PHE A 314 -0.54 20.85 -0.61
CA PHE A 314 0.24 19.96 0.23
C PHE A 314 0.39 18.60 -0.46
N THR A 315 1.65 18.18 -0.65
CA THR A 315 2.03 16.89 -1.20
C THR A 315 2.64 16.01 -0.12
N ILE A 316 2.43 14.69 -0.18
CA ILE A 316 2.80 13.80 0.92
C ILE A 316 4.19 13.22 0.74
N GLY A 317 4.52 12.75 -0.45
CA GLY A 317 5.77 12.04 -0.71
C GLY A 317 6.58 12.59 -1.88
N ASP A 318 7.64 11.88 -2.23
CA ASP A 318 8.54 12.26 -3.31
C ASP A 318 7.89 12.10 -4.68
N ASN A 319 7.07 11.08 -4.87
CA ASN A 319 6.55 10.68 -6.18
C ASN A 319 5.63 11.76 -6.78
N ASP A 320 4.74 12.32 -6.00
CA ASP A 320 3.87 13.42 -6.42
C ASP A 320 4.63 14.76 -6.44
N THR A 321 5.42 15.06 -5.41
CA THR A 321 6.13 16.33 -5.29
C THR A 321 7.12 16.55 -6.42
N PHE A 322 7.98 15.59 -6.73
CA PHE A 322 9.06 15.80 -7.70
C PHE A 322 8.53 15.91 -9.13
N ALA A 323 7.44 15.25 -9.45
CA ALA A 323 6.78 15.41 -10.73
C ALA A 323 6.18 16.83 -10.88
N LEU A 324 5.56 17.38 -9.81
CA LEU A 324 5.08 18.76 -9.81
C LEU A 324 6.23 19.77 -9.93
N TRP A 325 7.31 19.57 -9.17
CA TRP A 325 8.49 20.43 -9.29
C TRP A 325 9.10 20.39 -10.68
N TYR A 326 9.18 19.22 -11.33
CA TYR A 326 9.63 19.16 -12.71
C TYR A 326 8.75 20.03 -13.62
N ALA A 327 7.43 19.92 -13.51
CA ALA A 327 6.52 20.72 -14.34
C ALA A 327 6.68 22.22 -14.06
N GLN A 328 6.85 22.62 -12.79
CA GLN A 328 7.00 24.02 -12.42
C GLN A 328 8.39 24.58 -12.75
N GLU A 329 9.47 23.90 -12.37
CA GLU A 329 10.83 24.40 -12.44
C GLU A 329 11.45 24.28 -13.84
N ILE A 330 11.09 23.23 -14.60
CA ILE A 330 11.67 22.94 -15.91
C ILE A 330 10.77 23.42 -17.03
N GLU A 331 9.45 23.23 -16.90
CA GLU A 331 8.50 23.59 -17.97
C GLU A 331 7.83 24.94 -17.74
N GLY A 332 8.01 25.55 -16.56
CA GLY A 332 7.33 26.80 -16.19
C GLY A 332 5.82 26.66 -16.10
N TYR A 333 5.32 25.44 -15.79
CA TYR A 333 3.90 25.13 -15.82
C TYR A 333 3.26 25.39 -14.46
N ARG A 334 2.20 26.23 -14.40
CA ARG A 334 1.45 26.54 -13.18
C ARG A 334 2.35 26.97 -12.01
N THR A 335 3.27 27.88 -12.29
CA THR A 335 4.18 28.47 -11.30
C THR A 335 3.48 29.43 -10.31
N ASP A 336 2.17 29.67 -10.52
CA ASP A 336 1.25 30.35 -9.62
C ASP A 336 0.91 29.51 -8.36
N VAL A 337 1.05 28.19 -8.43
CA VAL A 337 0.74 27.25 -7.34
C VAL A 337 1.95 27.07 -6.42
N LYS A 338 1.76 27.26 -5.11
CA LYS A 338 2.79 26.95 -4.10
C LYS A 338 2.75 25.48 -3.73
N THR A 339 3.71 24.68 -4.21
CA THR A 339 3.85 23.26 -3.84
C THR A 339 4.57 23.13 -2.51
N ILE A 340 3.96 22.43 -1.55
CA ILE A 340 4.41 22.24 -0.17
C ILE A 340 4.51 20.74 0.13
N ASN A 341 5.75 20.21 0.18
CA ASN A 341 5.99 18.83 0.60
C ASN A 341 5.89 18.71 2.12
N THR A 342 4.95 17.90 2.63
CA THR A 342 4.69 17.74 4.06
C THR A 342 5.85 17.12 4.82
N SER A 343 6.60 16.21 4.21
CA SER A 343 7.79 15.60 4.83
C SER A 343 8.93 16.62 5.00
N LEU A 344 9.19 17.41 3.98
CA LEU A 344 10.20 18.47 4.02
C LEU A 344 9.78 19.63 4.92
N LEU A 345 8.48 19.86 5.10
CA LEU A 345 7.94 20.90 5.99
C LEU A 345 8.35 20.68 7.46
N ALA A 346 8.86 19.50 7.82
CA ALA A 346 9.47 19.25 9.11
C ALA A 346 10.89 19.85 9.27
N THR A 347 11.48 20.42 8.20
CA THR A 347 12.84 20.97 8.19
C THR A 347 12.84 22.51 8.12
N ASP A 348 13.72 23.13 8.87
CA ASP A 348 13.80 24.59 8.97
C ASP A 348 14.19 25.28 7.67
N TRP A 349 15.15 24.71 6.93
CA TRP A 349 15.60 25.27 5.64
C TRP A 349 14.49 25.30 4.59
N TYR A 350 13.61 24.29 4.58
CA TYR A 350 12.51 24.22 3.63
C TYR A 350 11.39 25.21 4.00
N ILE A 351 11.10 25.38 5.29
CA ILE A 351 10.19 26.42 5.78
C ILE A 351 10.71 27.81 5.38
N ASP A 352 12.01 28.07 5.55
CA ASP A 352 12.62 29.32 5.11
C ASP A 352 12.49 29.56 3.60
N GLN A 353 12.56 28.48 2.80
CA GLN A 353 12.37 28.56 1.35
C GLN A 353 10.92 28.90 1.02
N LEU A 354 9.95 28.24 1.65
CA LEU A 354 8.52 28.47 1.42
C LEU A 354 8.06 29.87 1.84
N LYS A 355 8.75 30.50 2.78
CA LYS A 355 8.51 31.88 3.23
C LYS A 355 9.05 32.94 2.27
N ARG A 356 9.40 32.55 1.05
CA ARG A 356 9.83 33.45 -0.03
C ARG A 356 8.88 33.32 -1.21
N LYS A 357 8.69 34.40 -1.93
CA LYS A 357 8.04 34.34 -3.24
C LYS A 357 8.89 33.52 -4.20
N THR A 358 8.24 32.62 -4.96
CA THR A 358 8.88 31.77 -5.96
C THR A 358 8.05 31.89 -7.23
N TYR A 359 8.65 32.47 -8.29
CA TYR A 359 7.93 32.82 -9.54
C TYR A 359 6.68 33.65 -9.23
N GLU A 360 5.48 33.21 -9.68
CA GLU A 360 4.22 33.89 -9.40
C GLU A 360 3.62 33.52 -8.06
N SER A 361 4.05 32.42 -7.43
CA SER A 361 3.50 31.98 -6.14
C SER A 361 4.09 32.77 -4.97
N ASP A 362 3.23 33.41 -4.19
CA ASP A 362 3.61 34.17 -3.00
C ASP A 362 4.10 33.26 -1.85
N ALA A 363 4.78 33.87 -0.88
CA ALA A 363 5.20 33.21 0.36
C ALA A 363 4.03 32.57 1.08
N ILE A 364 4.28 31.47 1.80
CA ILE A 364 3.25 30.88 2.69
C ILE A 364 2.86 31.89 3.78
N PRO A 365 1.57 31.99 4.13
CA PRO A 365 1.13 32.81 5.25
C PRO A 365 1.52 32.13 6.57
N SER A 366 2.46 32.73 7.31
CA SER A 366 2.98 32.11 8.54
C SER A 366 3.44 33.18 9.52
N GLN A 367 2.98 33.11 10.76
CA GLN A 367 3.45 33.98 11.86
C GLN A 367 4.70 33.44 12.56
N MET A 368 5.05 32.15 12.37
CA MET A 368 6.21 31.55 12.99
C MET A 368 7.51 32.16 12.43
N THR A 369 8.38 32.64 13.29
CA THR A 369 9.71 33.12 12.91
C THR A 369 10.73 31.99 12.96
N HIS A 370 11.85 32.09 12.21
CA HIS A 370 12.87 31.05 12.14
C HIS A 370 13.29 30.46 13.50
N PRO A 371 13.58 31.28 14.57
CA PRO A 371 13.94 30.71 15.87
C PRO A 371 12.86 29.80 16.50
N ARG A 372 11.62 29.86 16.01
CA ARG A 372 10.50 29.06 16.53
C ARG A 372 10.39 27.69 15.90
N TYR A 373 10.95 27.49 14.71
CA TYR A 373 10.97 26.22 14.00
C TYR A 373 12.37 25.73 13.62
N ALA A 374 13.42 26.37 14.10
CA ALA A 374 14.80 25.94 13.89
C ALA A 374 14.97 24.46 14.29
N TYR A 375 16.02 23.84 13.77
CA TYR A 375 16.34 22.45 14.08
C TYR A 375 16.35 22.19 15.60
N GLY A 376 15.66 21.14 16.04
CA GLY A 376 15.52 20.79 17.45
C GLY A 376 14.49 21.63 18.22
N ILE A 377 13.86 22.63 17.58
CA ILE A 377 12.82 23.47 18.21
C ILE A 377 11.46 23.11 17.62
N ARG A 378 10.54 22.69 18.49
CA ARG A 378 9.19 22.26 18.11
C ARG A 378 9.17 21.17 17.04
N ASP A 379 10.17 20.28 17.00
CA ASP A 379 10.13 19.11 16.15
C ASP A 379 8.93 18.23 16.48
N TYR A 380 8.54 18.25 17.76
CA TYR A 380 7.35 17.63 18.32
C TYR A 380 6.82 18.46 19.49
N ILE A 381 5.50 18.59 19.60
CA ILE A 381 4.81 19.17 20.76
C ILE A 381 3.80 18.17 21.30
N LYS A 382 3.66 18.09 22.63
CA LYS A 382 2.82 17.09 23.29
C LYS A 382 1.43 17.65 23.58
N HIS A 383 0.41 16.83 23.41
CA HIS A 383 -0.92 17.11 23.91
C HIS A 383 -1.00 16.76 25.41
N GLU A 384 -1.59 17.65 26.20
CA GLU A 384 -1.92 17.44 27.60
C GLU A 384 -3.38 17.82 27.82
N SER A 385 -4.22 16.85 28.09
CA SER A 385 -5.67 16.98 28.21
C SER A 385 -6.06 17.78 29.47
N LEU A 386 -5.85 19.10 29.44
CA LEU A 386 -6.20 20.02 30.53
C LEU A 386 -7.50 20.77 30.25
N LEU A 387 -7.78 21.09 29.02
CA LEU A 387 -8.87 21.97 28.58
C LEU A 387 -9.65 21.38 27.38
N ASP A 388 -9.69 20.06 27.21
CA ASP A 388 -10.35 19.41 26.06
C ASP A 388 -11.88 19.60 26.03
N SER A 389 -12.46 20.14 27.08
CA SER A 389 -13.84 20.63 27.09
C SER A 389 -14.02 21.99 26.41
N VAL A 390 -12.92 22.70 26.11
CA VAL A 390 -12.92 24.04 25.53
C VAL A 390 -12.27 24.02 24.15
N ARG A 391 -12.99 24.50 23.15
CA ARG A 391 -12.49 24.64 21.78
C ARG A 391 -11.85 26.02 21.61
N TRP A 392 -10.57 26.05 21.26
CA TRP A 392 -9.83 27.30 21.06
C TRP A 392 -9.92 27.82 19.63
N ASP A 393 -9.96 29.15 19.47
CA ASP A 393 -9.68 29.75 18.16
C ASP A 393 -8.28 29.37 17.68
N ILE A 394 -8.13 29.05 16.39
CA ILE A 394 -6.86 28.59 15.83
C ILE A 394 -5.74 29.64 15.99
N LYS A 395 -6.07 30.93 15.95
CA LYS A 395 -5.08 32.00 16.14
C LYS A 395 -4.55 32.03 17.58
N ASP A 396 -5.44 31.84 18.55
CA ASP A 396 -5.03 31.74 19.96
C ASP A 396 -4.21 30.48 20.21
N PHE A 397 -4.61 29.36 19.60
CA PHE A 397 -3.84 28.14 19.65
C PHE A 397 -2.44 28.31 19.06
N MET A 398 -2.30 28.92 17.89
CA MET A 398 -1.00 29.18 17.28
C MET A 398 -0.17 30.21 18.05
N ASN A 399 -0.79 31.21 18.68
CA ASN A 399 -0.09 32.12 19.58
C ASN A 399 0.49 31.38 20.80
N TRP A 400 -0.23 30.39 21.35
CA TRP A 400 0.28 29.53 22.40
C TRP A 400 1.46 28.68 21.92
N VAL A 401 1.29 27.99 20.81
CA VAL A 401 2.32 27.09 20.24
C VAL A 401 3.58 27.87 19.83
N ALA A 402 3.44 29.04 19.26
CA ALA A 402 4.56 29.90 18.87
C ALA A 402 5.27 30.59 20.04
N SER A 403 4.66 30.60 21.24
CA SER A 403 5.19 31.30 22.41
C SER A 403 6.34 30.54 23.08
N ASP A 404 7.36 31.27 23.56
CA ASP A 404 8.39 30.73 24.49
C ASP A 404 8.16 31.17 25.94
N HIS A 405 6.98 31.66 26.23
CA HIS A 405 6.63 32.01 27.61
C HIS A 405 6.71 30.78 28.51
N PRO A 406 7.26 30.88 29.75
CA PRO A 406 7.42 29.73 30.65
C PRO A 406 6.16 28.89 30.83
N ARG A 407 4.97 29.50 30.79
CA ARG A 407 3.69 28.80 30.90
C ARG A 407 3.39 27.82 29.75
N THR A 408 4.00 28.00 28.60
CA THR A 408 3.80 27.09 27.46
C THR A 408 4.77 25.90 27.49
N LYS A 409 5.71 25.88 28.45
CA LYS A 409 6.72 24.85 28.58
C LYS A 409 6.25 23.71 29.49
N TYR A 410 6.61 22.50 29.15
CA TYR A 410 6.27 21.29 29.89
C TYR A 410 6.76 21.35 31.35
N LYS A 411 7.88 22.03 31.62
CA LYS A 411 8.37 22.30 32.95
C LYS A 411 7.32 22.96 33.86
N SER A 412 6.61 23.97 33.35
CA SER A 412 5.55 24.66 34.10
C SER A 412 4.38 23.74 34.43
N LEU A 413 4.05 22.82 33.52
CA LEU A 413 3.02 21.82 33.74
C LEU A 413 3.43 20.88 34.88
N LEU A 414 4.65 20.31 34.83
CA LEU A 414 5.16 19.43 35.87
C LEU A 414 5.11 20.09 37.25
N GLU A 415 5.52 21.38 37.35
CA GLU A 415 5.45 22.16 38.58
C GLU A 415 4.01 22.32 39.09
N GLN A 416 3.04 22.53 38.20
CA GLN A 416 1.62 22.68 38.57
C GLN A 416 0.99 21.34 39.02
N THR A 417 1.42 20.21 38.45
CA THR A 417 0.94 18.87 38.83
C THR A 417 1.65 18.31 40.03
N GLY A 418 2.64 19.05 40.61
CA GLY A 418 3.40 18.64 41.77
C GLY A 418 4.53 17.64 41.46
N GLU A 419 4.85 17.46 40.19
CA GLU A 419 6.00 16.62 39.80
C GLU A 419 7.31 17.43 39.80
N ASP A 420 8.41 16.77 40.18
CA ASP A 420 9.73 17.40 40.14
C ASP A 420 10.28 17.42 38.72
N PRO A 421 10.39 18.58 38.08
CA PRO A 421 10.90 18.68 36.71
C PRO A 421 12.30 18.11 36.51
N ARG A 422 13.13 18.07 37.58
CA ARG A 422 14.50 17.54 37.52
C ARG A 422 14.58 16.04 37.21
N LYS A 423 13.48 15.32 37.38
CA LYS A 423 13.37 13.90 37.01
C LYS A 423 13.28 13.69 35.49
N PHE A 424 13.00 14.73 34.72
CA PHE A 424 12.83 14.69 33.26
C PHE A 424 14.04 15.28 32.55
N PRO A 425 14.39 14.80 31.36
CA PRO A 425 15.44 15.39 30.54
C PRO A 425 15.20 16.88 30.27
N LYS A 426 16.27 17.69 30.20
CA LYS A 426 16.14 19.14 29.92
C LYS A 426 15.36 19.42 28.62
N GLY A 427 15.55 18.61 27.59
CA GLY A 427 14.78 18.75 26.32
C GLY A 427 13.28 18.61 26.55
N THR A 428 12.85 17.66 27.38
CA THR A 428 11.43 17.48 27.74
C THR A 428 10.91 18.69 28.53
N GLN A 429 11.68 19.20 29.48
CA GLN A 429 11.27 20.36 30.29
C GLN A 429 11.02 21.60 29.43
N GLU A 430 11.83 21.82 28.40
CA GLU A 430 11.74 22.98 27.48
C GLU A 430 10.74 22.76 26.31
N MET A 431 10.20 21.57 26.19
CA MET A 431 9.22 21.27 25.14
C MET A 431 7.95 22.11 25.35
N VAL A 432 7.38 22.61 24.25
CA VAL A 432 6.05 23.24 24.27
C VAL A 432 4.98 22.14 24.32
N PHE A 433 3.94 22.36 25.08
CA PHE A 433 2.75 21.51 25.07
C PHE A 433 1.52 22.32 24.63
N TYR A 434 0.44 21.62 24.25
CA TYR A 434 -0.86 22.25 24.04
C TYR A 434 -1.92 21.63 24.94
N PRO A 435 -2.78 22.49 25.57
CA PRO A 435 -3.68 22.04 26.63
C PRO A 435 -5.06 21.54 26.15
N THR A 436 -5.34 21.66 24.87
CA THR A 436 -6.58 21.17 24.24
C THR A 436 -6.29 20.69 22.83
N ASN A 437 -6.87 19.56 22.46
CA ASN A 437 -6.85 19.05 21.09
C ASN A 437 -8.00 19.60 20.22
N LYS A 438 -8.87 20.45 20.76
CA LYS A 438 -10.05 20.98 20.06
C LYS A 438 -9.80 22.41 19.61
N ILE A 439 -9.77 22.63 18.32
CA ILE A 439 -9.58 23.95 17.72
C ILE A 439 -10.74 24.31 16.79
N ARG A 440 -10.89 25.60 16.56
CA ARG A 440 -11.91 26.20 15.70
C ARG A 440 -11.28 27.19 14.75
N VAL A 441 -11.57 27.07 13.47
CA VAL A 441 -11.15 28.00 12.43
C VAL A 441 -12.37 28.83 12.03
N LYS A 442 -12.31 30.14 12.23
CA LYS A 442 -13.36 31.06 11.80
C LYS A 442 -13.37 31.17 10.28
N VAL A 443 -14.54 31.16 9.69
CA VAL A 443 -14.70 31.31 8.25
C VAL A 443 -14.93 32.78 7.90
N ASN A 444 -14.07 33.33 7.06
CA ASN A 444 -14.25 34.64 6.45
C ASN A 444 -15.06 34.47 5.15
N LYS A 445 -16.37 34.61 5.26
CA LYS A 445 -17.30 34.35 4.14
C LYS A 445 -17.04 35.27 2.93
N GLU A 446 -16.60 36.50 3.16
CA GLU A 446 -16.27 37.47 2.10
C GLU A 446 -15.07 36.96 1.29
N ASN A 447 -14.00 36.51 1.98
CA ASN A 447 -12.82 35.96 1.32
C ASN A 447 -13.15 34.65 0.61
N VAL A 448 -13.97 33.78 1.20
CA VAL A 448 -14.40 32.51 0.58
C VAL A 448 -15.09 32.74 -0.76
N LEU A 449 -15.98 33.73 -0.83
CA LEU A 449 -16.72 34.03 -2.05
C LEU A 449 -15.85 34.79 -3.07
N SER A 450 -15.05 35.75 -2.61
CA SER A 450 -14.21 36.58 -3.50
C SER A 450 -13.05 35.80 -4.11
N SER A 451 -12.51 34.79 -3.38
CA SER A 451 -11.47 33.89 -3.90
C SER A 451 -12.05 32.75 -4.77
N GLY A 452 -13.39 32.63 -4.87
CA GLY A 452 -14.03 31.54 -5.61
C GLY A 452 -13.82 30.15 -4.99
N LEU A 453 -13.50 30.07 -3.70
CA LEU A 453 -13.37 28.82 -2.96
C LEU A 453 -14.66 28.01 -2.98
N VAL A 454 -15.80 28.69 -2.89
CA VAL A 454 -17.14 28.15 -2.97
C VAL A 454 -17.91 28.90 -4.04
N LYS A 455 -18.68 28.19 -4.85
CA LYS A 455 -19.58 28.78 -5.84
C LYS A 455 -20.68 29.60 -5.17
N SER A 456 -21.14 30.65 -5.84
CA SER A 456 -22.25 31.49 -5.32
C SER A 456 -23.53 30.70 -5.03
N GLU A 457 -23.78 29.64 -5.80
CA GLU A 457 -24.93 28.74 -5.61
C GLU A 457 -24.90 27.98 -4.28
N ASP A 458 -23.68 27.68 -3.80
CA ASP A 458 -23.42 26.97 -2.54
C ASP A 458 -23.23 27.93 -1.33
N GLU A 459 -23.40 29.23 -1.51
CA GLU A 459 -23.19 30.22 -0.45
C GLU A 459 -23.93 29.91 0.83
N ALA A 460 -25.14 29.36 0.73
CA ALA A 460 -25.99 28.99 1.87
C ALA A 460 -25.43 27.80 2.69
N LEU A 461 -24.54 27.02 2.11
CA LEU A 461 -23.91 25.86 2.74
C LEU A 461 -22.65 26.23 3.53
N ILE A 462 -22.12 27.46 3.37
CA ILE A 462 -20.94 27.92 4.07
C ILE A 462 -21.19 27.97 5.57
N VAL A 463 -20.43 27.21 6.35
CA VAL A 463 -20.48 27.22 7.80
C VAL A 463 -19.71 28.43 8.38
N PRO A 464 -20.13 29.00 9.53
CA PRO A 464 -19.44 30.16 10.12
C PRO A 464 -18.02 29.82 10.68
N TYR A 465 -17.77 28.56 10.93
CA TYR A 465 -16.48 28.03 11.41
C TYR A 465 -16.35 26.55 11.11
N ILE A 466 -15.14 26.07 11.01
CA ILE A 466 -14.82 24.64 10.97
C ILE A 466 -14.21 24.22 12.32
N ASP A 467 -14.64 23.10 12.83
CA ASP A 467 -14.13 22.50 14.05
C ASP A 467 -13.20 21.34 13.72
N ILE A 468 -12.03 21.34 14.33
CA ILE A 468 -10.99 20.35 14.11
C ILE A 468 -10.60 19.73 15.45
N ASP A 469 -10.53 18.42 15.51
CA ASP A 469 -10.00 17.67 16.62
C ASP A 469 -8.60 17.16 16.25
N LEU A 470 -7.58 17.68 16.95
CA LEU A 470 -6.17 17.37 16.69
C LEU A 470 -5.79 16.00 17.26
N PRO A 471 -4.67 15.38 16.82
CA PRO A 471 -4.20 14.12 17.37
C PRO A 471 -3.97 14.16 18.88
N GLU A 472 -4.45 13.14 19.60
CA GLU A 472 -4.31 13.03 21.07
C GLU A 472 -2.87 12.82 21.54
N GLY A 473 -2.00 12.20 20.72
CA GLY A 473 -0.61 11.93 21.12
C GLY A 473 0.30 13.14 21.10
N GLY A 474 -0.02 14.14 20.28
CA GLY A 474 0.84 15.30 20.02
C GLY A 474 1.01 15.54 18.52
N MET A 475 1.78 16.58 18.16
CA MET A 475 1.96 16.98 16.77
C MET A 475 3.44 17.17 16.42
N THR A 476 3.78 16.86 15.21
CA THR A 476 5.09 17.08 14.60
C THR A 476 5.18 18.47 13.94
N LYS A 477 6.40 18.93 13.66
CA LYS A 477 6.64 20.28 13.11
C LYS A 477 5.86 20.55 11.82
N ASN A 478 5.77 19.60 10.91
CA ASN A 478 4.99 19.75 9.67
C ASN A 478 3.50 20.01 9.95
N GLN A 479 2.90 19.31 10.90
CA GLN A 479 1.51 19.52 11.31
C GLN A 479 1.32 20.90 11.96
N ILE A 480 2.27 21.33 12.79
CA ILE A 480 2.28 22.68 13.38
C ILE A 480 2.33 23.74 12.28
N MET A 481 3.19 23.59 11.30
CA MET A 481 3.32 24.53 10.19
C MET A 481 2.09 24.54 9.28
N MET A 482 1.43 23.39 9.09
CA MET A 482 0.16 23.33 8.36
C MET A 482 -0.94 24.13 9.08
N LEU A 483 -1.02 24.01 10.41
CA LEU A 483 -1.95 24.81 11.22
C LEU A 483 -1.59 26.30 11.21
N ASP A 484 -0.31 26.65 11.22
CA ASP A 484 0.16 28.03 11.13
C ASP A 484 -0.26 28.66 9.79
N ILE A 485 -0.12 27.93 8.69
CA ILE A 485 -0.60 28.37 7.37
C ILE A 485 -2.12 28.56 7.39
N LEU A 486 -2.85 27.61 7.93
CA LEU A 486 -4.32 27.67 8.00
C LEU A 486 -4.80 28.86 8.87
N ALA A 487 -4.14 29.12 10.01
CA ALA A 487 -4.45 30.20 10.92
C ALA A 487 -4.25 31.60 10.31
N ASN A 488 -3.28 31.72 9.39
CA ASN A 488 -2.87 32.99 8.80
C ASN A 488 -3.36 33.21 7.36
N ASN A 489 -4.04 32.21 6.77
CA ASN A 489 -4.56 32.28 5.42
C ASN A 489 -5.85 33.08 5.29
N ASP A 490 -6.64 33.17 6.34
CA ASP A 490 -7.94 33.86 6.40
C ASP A 490 -8.86 33.60 5.18
N TRP A 491 -8.77 32.40 4.59
CA TRP A 491 -9.51 31.96 3.39
C TRP A 491 -9.22 32.77 2.11
N GLU A 492 -8.14 33.52 2.07
CA GLU A 492 -7.75 34.30 0.89
C GLU A 492 -7.24 33.42 -0.25
N ARG A 493 -6.51 32.34 0.08
CA ARG A 493 -5.87 31.45 -0.89
C ARG A 493 -6.39 30.03 -0.73
N PRO A 494 -6.79 29.36 -1.83
CA PRO A 494 -7.21 27.96 -1.78
C PRO A 494 -6.11 27.05 -1.26
N ILE A 495 -6.49 26.09 -0.40
CA ILE A 495 -5.59 25.05 0.11
C ILE A 495 -6.07 23.71 -0.44
N TYR A 496 -5.12 22.99 -1.04
CA TYR A 496 -5.32 21.67 -1.62
C TYR A 496 -4.41 20.63 -0.99
N PHE A 497 -4.84 19.37 -1.07
CA PHE A 497 -4.08 18.21 -0.62
C PHE A 497 -4.05 17.17 -1.73
N THR A 498 -2.88 16.53 -1.94
CA THR A 498 -2.84 15.33 -2.75
C THR A 498 -3.51 14.21 -1.97
N GLY A 499 -4.39 13.47 -2.61
CA GLY A 499 -5.18 12.44 -1.95
C GLY A 499 -4.65 11.04 -2.19
N GLY A 500 -5.16 10.07 -1.44
CA GLY A 500 -5.17 8.69 -1.85
C GLY A 500 -4.34 7.70 -1.06
N SER A 501 -3.79 8.07 0.11
CA SER A 501 -3.12 7.11 0.97
C SER A 501 -3.70 7.13 2.39
N TYR A 502 -3.76 5.97 3.04
CA TYR A 502 -4.07 5.85 4.46
C TYR A 502 -3.11 6.60 5.40
N ALA A 503 -1.95 7.00 4.88
CA ALA A 503 -0.94 7.75 5.59
C ALA A 503 -1.24 9.25 5.67
N ASP A 504 -2.41 9.70 5.24
CA ASP A 504 -2.81 11.12 5.19
C ASP A 504 -3.18 11.66 6.59
N ALA A 505 -2.47 11.22 7.61
CA ALA A 505 -2.67 11.64 8.99
C ALA A 505 -2.49 13.15 9.18
N GLU A 506 -1.76 13.81 8.27
CA GLU A 506 -1.49 15.24 8.32
C GLU A 506 -2.74 16.10 8.12
N TYR A 507 -3.71 15.66 7.30
CA TYR A 507 -4.92 16.47 7.00
C TYR A 507 -6.25 15.74 7.21
N ILE A 508 -6.25 14.46 7.56
CA ILE A 508 -7.47 13.64 7.70
C ILE A 508 -8.42 14.17 8.80
N TRP A 509 -7.90 14.94 9.74
CA TRP A 509 -8.65 15.67 10.77
C TRP A 509 -9.54 16.78 10.19
N MET A 510 -9.31 17.18 8.90
CA MET A 510 -10.16 18.13 8.16
C MET A 510 -11.07 17.44 7.13
N LYS A 511 -11.16 16.12 7.10
CA LYS A 511 -11.84 15.33 6.04
C LYS A 511 -13.30 15.65 5.82
N GLU A 512 -14.00 16.18 6.83
CA GLU A 512 -15.40 16.62 6.69
C GLU A 512 -15.55 17.93 5.91
N TYR A 513 -14.45 18.60 5.57
CA TYR A 513 -14.43 19.90 4.90
C TYR A 513 -13.66 19.86 3.58
N LEU A 514 -13.64 18.72 2.94
CA LEU A 514 -12.92 18.51 1.68
C LEU A 514 -13.89 18.46 0.49
N GLN A 515 -13.42 18.95 -0.66
CA GLN A 515 -14.08 18.81 -1.98
C GLN A 515 -13.09 18.19 -2.95
N LEU A 516 -13.47 17.07 -3.58
CA LEU A 516 -12.67 16.42 -4.60
C LEU A 516 -12.74 17.21 -5.91
N GLU A 517 -11.59 17.65 -6.40
CA GLU A 517 -11.42 18.31 -7.71
C GLU A 517 -10.33 17.56 -8.49
N GLY A 518 -10.72 16.79 -9.48
CA GLY A 518 -9.79 15.97 -10.27
C GLY A 518 -8.99 14.98 -9.40
N LEU A 519 -7.71 15.25 -9.19
CA LEU A 519 -6.80 14.41 -8.41
C LEU A 519 -6.50 14.97 -7.01
N VAL A 520 -7.07 16.10 -6.64
CA VAL A 520 -6.76 16.80 -5.38
C VAL A 520 -8.01 17.06 -4.55
N TYR A 521 -7.81 17.24 -3.26
CA TYR A 521 -8.86 17.64 -2.33
C TYR A 521 -8.68 19.11 -1.95
N LYS A 522 -9.67 19.94 -2.24
CA LYS A 522 -9.73 21.34 -1.81
C LYS A 522 -10.37 21.45 -0.43
N LEU A 523 -9.75 22.22 0.45
CA LEU A 523 -10.36 22.60 1.74
C LEU A 523 -11.47 23.63 1.49
N VAL A 524 -12.69 23.29 1.82
CA VAL A 524 -13.86 24.15 1.68
C VAL A 524 -14.64 24.26 3.00
N PRO A 525 -15.18 25.43 3.36
CA PRO A 525 -15.95 25.58 4.60
C PRO A 525 -17.40 25.10 4.43
N ILE A 526 -17.56 23.92 3.88
CA ILE A 526 -18.83 23.23 3.72
C ILE A 526 -18.69 21.86 4.37
N ARG A 527 -19.49 21.58 5.38
CA ARG A 527 -19.42 20.31 6.08
C ARG A 527 -20.07 19.19 5.27
N THR A 528 -19.31 18.15 5.02
CA THR A 528 -19.76 16.92 4.40
C THR A 528 -19.58 15.77 5.39
N PRO A 529 -20.66 15.11 5.86
CA PRO A 529 -20.55 13.97 6.76
C PRO A 529 -19.69 12.86 6.14
N GLN A 530 -18.94 12.17 6.97
CA GLN A 530 -18.15 11.02 6.49
C GLN A 530 -19.09 9.88 6.08
N ASN A 531 -18.72 9.18 5.01
CA ASN A 531 -19.38 7.96 4.65
C ASN A 531 -18.97 6.85 5.64
N THR A 532 -19.93 6.34 6.41
CA THR A 532 -19.68 5.30 7.42
C THR A 532 -19.53 3.91 6.80
N GLU A 533 -20.12 3.68 5.63
CA GLU A 533 -20.02 2.40 4.90
C GLU A 533 -18.68 2.28 4.16
N ASN A 534 -18.21 3.38 3.59
CA ASN A 534 -16.93 3.41 2.89
C ASN A 534 -16.10 4.63 3.32
N PRO A 535 -15.24 4.50 4.34
CA PRO A 535 -14.44 5.60 4.88
C PRO A 535 -13.40 6.16 3.88
N TYR A 536 -13.18 5.46 2.75
CA TYR A 536 -12.29 5.94 1.67
C TYR A 536 -12.93 7.00 0.79
N ILE A 537 -14.25 7.10 0.80
CA ILE A 537 -15.00 8.15 0.10
C ILE A 537 -15.00 9.40 0.96
N MET A 538 -14.05 10.29 0.74
CA MET A 538 -13.93 11.55 1.46
C MET A 538 -14.47 12.72 0.67
N GLY A 539 -15.08 13.68 1.40
CA GLY A 539 -15.46 14.99 0.88
C GLY A 539 -16.59 14.96 -0.13
N ARG A 540 -17.03 16.17 -0.47
CA ARG A 540 -18.04 16.40 -1.52
C ARG A 540 -17.41 16.38 -2.92
N LEU A 541 -18.26 16.34 -3.92
CA LEU A 541 -17.88 16.43 -5.32
C LEU A 541 -18.83 17.38 -6.08
N ASP A 542 -18.31 18.29 -6.86
CA ASP A 542 -19.02 19.10 -7.84
C ASP A 542 -18.87 18.44 -9.21
N ALA A 543 -19.95 17.85 -9.72
CA ALA A 543 -19.87 17.00 -10.90
C ALA A 543 -19.50 17.76 -12.18
N ASP A 544 -20.02 18.98 -12.38
CA ASP A 544 -19.71 19.76 -13.58
C ASP A 544 -18.28 20.27 -13.57
N LEU A 545 -17.84 20.84 -12.44
CA LEU A 545 -16.46 21.30 -12.30
C LEU A 545 -15.47 20.14 -12.50
N MET A 546 -15.72 19.01 -11.86
CA MET A 546 -14.82 17.88 -11.96
C MET A 546 -14.84 17.25 -13.36
N TYR A 547 -16.00 17.23 -14.04
CA TYR A 547 -16.09 16.79 -15.42
C TYR A 547 -15.21 17.64 -16.34
N ASP A 548 -15.30 18.96 -16.23
CA ASP A 548 -14.51 19.88 -17.03
C ASP A 548 -13.00 19.73 -16.77
N ILE A 549 -12.60 19.51 -15.53
CA ILE A 549 -11.21 19.24 -15.14
C ILE A 549 -10.73 17.93 -15.79
N VAL A 550 -11.46 16.84 -15.64
CA VAL A 550 -11.07 15.51 -16.13
C VAL A 550 -10.98 15.49 -17.66
N MET A 551 -11.90 16.14 -18.35
CA MET A 551 -11.89 16.20 -19.83
C MET A 551 -10.70 17.00 -20.39
N ASN A 552 -10.07 17.84 -19.57
CA ASN A 552 -8.87 18.60 -19.95
C ASN A 552 -7.55 17.96 -19.53
N TRP A 553 -7.57 16.79 -18.89
CA TRP A 553 -6.35 16.10 -18.48
C TRP A 553 -5.45 15.72 -19.65
N SER A 554 -4.15 15.78 -19.42
CA SER A 554 -3.13 15.20 -20.29
C SER A 554 -2.88 13.75 -19.89
N TRP A 555 -2.67 12.85 -20.86
CA TRP A 555 -2.53 11.41 -20.63
C TRP A 555 -1.15 10.84 -20.95
N GLY A 556 -0.30 11.61 -21.66
CA GLY A 556 1.11 11.29 -21.85
C GLY A 556 1.38 9.95 -22.57
N ASN A 557 0.55 9.60 -23.54
CA ASN A 557 0.56 8.36 -24.29
C ASN A 557 0.24 7.11 -23.46
N SER A 558 -0.49 7.28 -22.33
CA SER A 558 -0.81 6.17 -21.43
C SER A 558 -1.59 5.02 -22.10
N GLU A 559 -2.31 5.29 -23.19
CA GLU A 559 -3.02 4.30 -24.00
C GLU A 559 -2.12 3.47 -24.93
N SER A 560 -0.87 3.89 -25.14
CA SER A 560 0.00 3.25 -26.13
C SER A 560 0.54 1.89 -25.65
N PRO A 561 0.46 0.84 -26.49
CA PRO A 561 1.13 -0.44 -26.21
C PRO A 561 2.67 -0.35 -26.34
N ASP A 562 3.18 0.67 -27.02
CA ASP A 562 4.59 0.78 -27.36
C ASP A 562 5.44 1.31 -26.21
N ILE A 563 4.84 2.10 -25.30
CA ILE A 563 5.56 2.60 -24.12
C ILE A 563 5.65 1.54 -23.02
N TYR A 564 6.63 1.70 -22.13
CA TYR A 564 6.74 0.87 -20.95
C TYR A 564 5.91 1.44 -19.79
N HIS A 565 4.90 0.68 -19.37
CA HIS A 565 4.06 1.00 -18.19
C HIS A 565 4.72 0.42 -16.93
N ASP A 566 5.59 1.18 -16.29
CA ASP A 566 6.24 0.75 -15.05
C ASP A 566 5.25 0.67 -13.85
N THR A 567 5.73 0.12 -12.75
CA THR A 567 4.92 -0.09 -11.54
C THR A 567 4.32 1.20 -11.00
N GLU A 568 5.04 2.33 -11.03
CA GLU A 568 4.55 3.61 -10.52
C GLU A 568 3.49 4.20 -11.47
N THR A 569 3.68 4.09 -12.78
CA THR A 569 2.65 4.48 -13.77
C THR A 569 1.37 3.69 -13.58
N ARG A 570 1.47 2.37 -13.37
CA ARG A 570 0.30 1.51 -13.11
C ARG A 570 -0.40 1.88 -11.80
N LYS A 571 0.35 2.16 -10.71
CA LYS A 571 -0.23 2.62 -9.42
C LYS A 571 -0.97 3.94 -9.53
N ASN A 572 -0.50 4.87 -10.35
CA ASN A 572 -1.19 6.14 -10.54
C ASN A 572 -2.62 5.96 -11.07
N SER A 573 -2.87 4.89 -11.85
CA SER A 573 -4.23 4.58 -12.33
C SER A 573 -5.24 4.37 -11.21
N ILE A 574 -4.81 4.03 -10.00
CA ILE A 574 -5.68 3.81 -8.85
C ILE A 574 -6.47 5.10 -8.55
N SER A 575 -5.77 6.22 -8.37
CA SER A 575 -6.41 7.51 -8.10
C SER A 575 -7.26 8.00 -9.28
N PHE A 576 -6.73 7.86 -10.51
CA PHE A 576 -7.49 8.27 -11.70
C PHE A 576 -8.80 7.49 -11.84
N ARG A 577 -8.75 6.15 -11.82
CA ARG A 577 -9.94 5.29 -11.97
C ARG A 577 -10.92 5.49 -10.81
N SER A 578 -10.45 5.51 -9.57
CA SER A 578 -11.33 5.70 -8.41
C SER A 578 -12.06 7.05 -8.45
N ASN A 579 -11.36 8.14 -8.78
CA ASN A 579 -11.96 9.45 -8.85
C ASN A 579 -12.91 9.59 -10.06
N MET A 580 -12.58 8.97 -11.20
CA MET A 580 -13.46 8.95 -12.37
C MET A 580 -14.72 8.10 -12.13
N ALA A 581 -14.62 6.98 -11.41
CA ALA A 581 -15.79 6.20 -10.99
C ALA A 581 -16.72 7.03 -10.10
N ARG A 582 -16.19 7.69 -9.07
CA ARG A 582 -16.98 8.60 -8.20
C ARG A 582 -17.65 9.73 -8.98
N LEU A 583 -16.94 10.29 -9.97
CA LEU A 583 -17.51 11.31 -10.84
C LEU A 583 -18.66 10.75 -11.68
N ALA A 584 -18.48 9.58 -12.26
CA ALA A 584 -19.53 8.95 -13.08
C ALA A 584 -20.78 8.63 -12.25
N GLU A 585 -20.62 8.09 -11.04
CA GLU A 585 -21.72 7.88 -10.10
C GLU A 585 -22.46 9.18 -9.79
N LYS A 586 -21.73 10.25 -9.47
CA LYS A 586 -22.34 11.56 -9.16
C LYS A 586 -23.08 12.16 -10.37
N LEU A 587 -22.53 11.99 -11.57
CA LEU A 587 -23.20 12.45 -12.80
C LEU A 587 -24.51 11.69 -13.04
N ILE A 588 -24.59 10.40 -12.73
CA ILE A 588 -25.83 9.62 -12.80
C ILE A 588 -26.86 10.12 -11.78
N GLU A 589 -26.43 10.35 -10.53
CA GLU A 589 -27.33 10.93 -9.52
C GLU A 589 -27.96 12.26 -9.97
N GLU A 590 -27.21 13.04 -10.76
CA GLU A 590 -27.66 14.31 -11.32
C GLU A 590 -28.36 14.16 -12.69
N ASN A 591 -28.66 12.94 -13.16
CA ASN A 591 -29.26 12.62 -14.46
C ASN A 591 -28.44 13.10 -15.66
N LYS A 592 -27.09 13.18 -15.54
CA LYS A 592 -26.15 13.58 -16.59
C LYS A 592 -25.51 12.36 -17.26
N ASN A 593 -26.34 11.41 -17.71
CA ASN A 593 -25.93 10.06 -18.16
C ASN A 593 -24.89 10.08 -19.29
N GLU A 594 -25.02 10.98 -20.27
CA GLU A 594 -24.05 11.11 -21.37
C GLU A 594 -22.66 11.51 -20.84
N LYS A 595 -22.58 12.46 -19.91
CA LYS A 595 -21.32 12.85 -19.29
C LYS A 595 -20.70 11.69 -18.49
N ALA A 596 -21.53 10.95 -17.74
CA ALA A 596 -21.08 9.78 -16.99
C ALA A 596 -20.46 8.73 -17.92
N LYS A 597 -21.16 8.41 -19.03
CA LYS A 597 -20.63 7.47 -20.02
C LYS A 597 -19.32 7.93 -20.64
N ASN A 598 -19.20 9.21 -20.98
CA ASN A 598 -17.97 9.78 -21.55
C ASN A 598 -16.77 9.62 -20.59
N ILE A 599 -16.96 9.80 -19.28
CA ILE A 599 -15.91 9.62 -18.27
C ILE A 599 -15.46 8.16 -18.20
N LEU A 600 -16.40 7.20 -18.23
CA LEU A 600 -16.06 5.78 -18.19
C LEU A 600 -15.31 5.35 -19.46
N ASP A 601 -15.82 5.77 -20.64
CA ASP A 601 -15.18 5.46 -21.91
C ASP A 601 -13.78 6.06 -22.01
N LEU A 602 -13.60 7.31 -21.55
CA LEU A 602 -12.30 7.98 -21.48
C LEU A 602 -11.32 7.22 -20.57
N ALA A 603 -11.76 6.77 -19.41
CA ALA A 603 -10.91 6.00 -18.49
C ALA A 603 -10.47 4.67 -19.11
N MET A 604 -11.37 3.98 -19.80
CA MET A 604 -11.05 2.71 -20.45
C MET A 604 -10.17 2.88 -21.69
N GLU A 605 -10.31 3.99 -22.42
CA GLU A 605 -9.45 4.34 -23.54
C GLU A 605 -8.04 4.67 -23.07
N LYS A 606 -7.91 5.56 -22.07
CA LYS A 606 -6.62 6.12 -21.64
C LYS A 606 -5.85 5.23 -20.67
N MET A 607 -6.54 4.33 -19.99
CA MET A 607 -5.96 3.36 -19.08
C MET A 607 -6.44 1.94 -19.41
N PRO A 608 -5.98 1.36 -20.57
CA PRO A 608 -6.38 0.02 -20.98
C PRO A 608 -6.09 -1.02 -19.90
N LEU A 609 -7.02 -1.96 -19.74
CA LEU A 609 -6.96 -3.02 -18.74
C LEU A 609 -5.67 -3.85 -18.83
N ASP A 610 -5.20 -4.13 -20.05
CA ASP A 610 -4.04 -4.99 -20.31
C ASP A 610 -2.71 -4.37 -19.83
N TYR A 611 -2.64 -3.04 -19.65
CA TYR A 611 -1.39 -2.37 -19.25
C TYR A 611 -1.41 -1.93 -17.79
N PHE A 612 -2.58 -1.60 -17.25
CA PHE A 612 -2.66 -0.97 -15.92
C PHE A 612 -2.99 -1.94 -14.81
N GLY A 613 -3.62 -3.09 -15.07
CA GLY A 613 -4.03 -4.02 -14.01
C GLY A 613 -5.08 -3.40 -13.06
N TYR A 614 -4.96 -3.69 -11.75
CA TYR A 614 -5.87 -3.23 -10.70
C TYR A 614 -7.35 -3.44 -11.01
N TYR A 615 -7.71 -4.67 -11.36
CA TYR A 615 -9.02 -5.06 -11.93
C TYR A 615 -10.19 -4.80 -10.99
N SER A 616 -9.99 -4.86 -9.66
CA SER A 616 -11.03 -4.57 -8.68
C SER A 616 -11.58 -3.14 -8.77
N LEU A 617 -10.77 -2.20 -9.26
CA LEU A 617 -11.21 -0.82 -9.50
C LEU A 617 -12.16 -0.68 -10.69
N LEU A 618 -12.32 -1.73 -11.49
CA LEU A 618 -13.20 -1.73 -12.66
C LEU A 618 -14.59 -2.30 -12.35
N VAL A 619 -14.82 -2.88 -11.18
CA VAL A 619 -16.15 -3.35 -10.76
C VAL A 619 -17.14 -2.19 -10.67
N PRO A 620 -16.82 -1.02 -10.06
CA PRO A 620 -17.68 0.16 -10.13
C PRO A 620 -17.98 0.65 -11.54
N PHE A 621 -17.06 0.46 -12.50
CA PHE A 621 -17.31 0.78 -13.91
C PHE A 621 -18.34 -0.16 -14.53
N VAL A 622 -18.23 -1.46 -14.23
CA VAL A 622 -19.23 -2.45 -14.68
C VAL A 622 -20.61 -2.09 -14.15
N ASP A 623 -20.72 -1.83 -12.83
CA ASP A 623 -21.96 -1.39 -12.18
C ASP A 623 -22.52 -0.13 -12.85
N THR A 624 -21.70 0.89 -13.03
CA THR A 624 -22.12 2.16 -13.62
C THR A 624 -22.54 2.01 -15.08
N TYR A 625 -21.86 1.18 -15.89
CA TYR A 625 -22.34 0.88 -17.25
C TYR A 625 -23.71 0.19 -17.28
N TYR A 626 -23.98 -0.72 -16.34
CA TYR A 626 -25.32 -1.32 -16.22
C TYR A 626 -26.37 -0.26 -15.87
N ARG A 627 -26.10 0.61 -14.92
CA ARG A 627 -27.01 1.70 -14.52
C ARG A 627 -27.26 2.70 -15.66
N LEU A 628 -26.32 2.83 -16.57
CA LEU A 628 -26.46 3.64 -17.81
C LEU A 628 -27.15 2.89 -18.94
N GLU A 629 -27.63 1.67 -18.73
CA GLU A 629 -28.19 0.79 -19.76
C GLU A 629 -27.20 0.50 -20.92
N ALA A 630 -25.91 0.73 -20.71
CA ALA A 630 -24.83 0.46 -21.67
C ALA A 630 -24.42 -1.03 -21.61
N LEU A 631 -25.38 -1.93 -21.80
CA LEU A 631 -25.27 -3.36 -21.57
C LEU A 631 -24.06 -4.00 -22.26
N SER A 632 -23.80 -3.64 -23.52
CA SER A 632 -22.68 -4.22 -24.27
C SER A 632 -21.31 -3.84 -23.67
N SER A 633 -21.15 -2.62 -23.15
CA SER A 633 -19.93 -2.15 -22.48
C SER A 633 -19.76 -2.85 -21.13
N ALA A 634 -20.84 -2.95 -20.34
CA ALA A 634 -20.85 -3.65 -19.06
C ALA A 634 -20.42 -5.12 -19.21
N GLN A 635 -21.07 -5.85 -20.13
CA GLN A 635 -20.76 -7.26 -20.39
C GLN A 635 -19.35 -7.47 -20.94
N SER A 636 -18.89 -6.60 -21.85
CA SER A 636 -17.54 -6.69 -22.41
C SER A 636 -16.47 -6.50 -21.33
N LEU A 637 -16.64 -5.48 -20.48
CA LEU A 637 -15.72 -5.20 -19.39
C LEU A 637 -15.74 -6.31 -18.34
N ALA A 638 -16.92 -6.75 -17.91
CA ALA A 638 -17.08 -7.83 -16.96
C ALA A 638 -16.40 -9.13 -17.41
N LYS A 639 -16.61 -9.51 -18.70
CA LYS A 639 -15.95 -10.71 -19.27
C LYS A 639 -14.42 -10.61 -19.28
N LYS A 640 -13.88 -9.44 -19.60
CA LYS A 640 -12.42 -9.21 -19.58
C LYS A 640 -11.85 -9.28 -18.17
N VAL A 641 -12.50 -8.65 -17.21
CA VAL A 641 -12.07 -8.67 -15.80
C VAL A 641 -12.18 -10.09 -15.22
N ALA A 642 -13.28 -10.78 -15.46
CA ALA A 642 -13.46 -12.17 -15.05
C ALA A 642 -12.39 -13.10 -15.64
N PHE A 643 -12.03 -12.90 -16.90
CA PHE A 643 -10.94 -13.66 -17.52
C PHE A 643 -9.60 -13.45 -16.80
N LYS A 644 -9.26 -12.21 -16.43
CA LYS A 644 -8.01 -11.91 -15.72
C LYS A 644 -7.95 -12.59 -14.33
N TYR A 645 -9.03 -12.56 -13.57
CA TYR A 645 -9.10 -13.28 -12.29
C TYR A 645 -8.97 -14.80 -12.46
N ARG A 646 -9.67 -15.35 -13.43
CA ARG A 646 -9.61 -16.78 -13.71
C ARG A 646 -8.23 -17.25 -14.17
N ASP A 647 -7.61 -16.52 -15.08
CA ASP A 647 -6.25 -16.81 -15.59
C ASP A 647 -5.21 -16.85 -14.44
N GLU A 648 -5.34 -15.96 -13.46
CA GLU A 648 -4.48 -15.96 -12.28
C GLU A 648 -4.80 -17.13 -11.32
N LEU A 649 -6.08 -17.44 -11.11
CA LEU A 649 -6.50 -18.58 -10.30
C LEU A 649 -6.07 -19.92 -10.93
N GLU A 650 -6.10 -20.06 -12.26
CA GLU A 650 -5.57 -21.25 -12.96
C GLU A 650 -4.08 -21.45 -12.67
N TYR A 651 -3.30 -20.37 -12.63
CA TYR A 651 -1.90 -20.47 -12.21
C TYR A 651 -1.77 -20.92 -10.75
N PHE A 652 -2.50 -20.31 -9.83
CA PHE A 652 -2.48 -20.72 -8.43
C PHE A 652 -2.88 -22.18 -8.23
N ALA A 653 -3.86 -22.69 -8.96
CA ALA A 653 -4.26 -24.08 -8.93
C ALA A 653 -3.14 -25.05 -9.39
N SER A 654 -2.22 -24.56 -10.22
CA SER A 654 -1.06 -25.32 -10.70
C SER A 654 0.11 -25.40 -9.71
N LEU A 655 0.09 -24.62 -8.64
CA LEU A 655 1.15 -24.58 -7.62
C LEU A 655 1.12 -25.84 -6.74
N SER A 656 2.25 -26.13 -6.09
CA SER A 656 2.29 -27.21 -5.08
C SER A 656 1.38 -26.87 -3.88
N PRO A 657 0.85 -27.86 -3.16
CA PRO A 657 0.04 -27.61 -1.96
C PRO A 657 0.73 -26.72 -0.92
N SER A 658 2.05 -26.84 -0.78
CA SER A 658 2.86 -25.99 0.11
C SER A 658 2.90 -24.54 -0.36
N ASP A 659 3.04 -24.30 -1.69
CA ASP A 659 3.04 -22.95 -2.24
C ASP A 659 1.64 -22.34 -2.19
N GLN A 660 0.58 -23.12 -2.45
CA GLN A 660 -0.82 -22.67 -2.29
C GLN A 660 -1.10 -22.24 -0.84
N PHE A 661 -0.63 -23.00 0.15
CA PHE A 661 -0.77 -22.62 1.55
C PHE A 661 -0.04 -21.31 1.88
N MET A 662 1.19 -21.16 1.40
CA MET A 662 1.94 -19.90 1.59
C MET A 662 1.30 -18.70 0.87
N MET A 663 0.58 -18.93 -0.21
CA MET A 663 -0.12 -17.94 -1.01
C MET A 663 -1.62 -17.80 -0.66
N GLY A 664 -2.04 -18.41 0.46
CA GLY A 664 -3.46 -18.49 0.81
C GLY A 664 -4.16 -17.13 0.88
N GLU A 665 -3.52 -16.12 1.43
CA GLU A 665 -4.08 -14.75 1.51
C GLU A 665 -4.28 -14.13 0.11
N GLU A 666 -3.32 -14.28 -0.78
CA GLU A 666 -3.41 -13.78 -2.14
C GLU A 666 -4.48 -14.52 -2.95
N ILE A 667 -4.55 -15.85 -2.79
CA ILE A 667 -5.56 -16.69 -3.44
C ILE A 667 -6.96 -16.27 -2.99
N ILE A 668 -7.19 -16.19 -1.67
CA ILE A 668 -8.47 -15.77 -1.09
C ILE A 668 -8.84 -14.37 -1.57
N THR A 669 -7.89 -13.43 -1.54
CA THR A 669 -8.11 -12.06 -2.03
C THR A 669 -8.55 -12.06 -3.51
N GLN A 670 -7.97 -12.89 -4.33
CA GLN A 670 -8.32 -12.98 -5.75
C GLN A 670 -9.70 -13.60 -5.97
N ILE A 671 -10.04 -14.62 -5.19
CA ILE A 671 -11.38 -15.22 -5.19
C ILE A 671 -12.44 -14.19 -4.78
N GLU A 672 -12.20 -13.44 -3.69
CA GLU A 672 -13.13 -12.41 -3.21
C GLU A 672 -13.35 -11.29 -4.24
N ARG A 673 -12.30 -10.87 -4.93
CA ARG A 673 -12.42 -9.89 -6.02
C ARG A 673 -13.24 -10.42 -7.19
N TYR A 674 -13.03 -11.70 -7.56
CA TYR A 674 -13.83 -12.32 -8.62
C TYR A 674 -15.28 -12.48 -8.18
N ARG A 675 -15.53 -12.88 -6.92
CA ARG A 675 -16.86 -12.96 -6.33
C ARG A 675 -17.60 -11.63 -6.43
N THR A 676 -16.99 -10.55 -5.98
CA THR A 676 -17.57 -9.19 -6.06
C THR A 676 -17.97 -8.81 -7.49
N LEU A 677 -17.20 -9.20 -8.50
CA LEU A 677 -17.57 -8.97 -9.91
C LEU A 677 -18.82 -9.79 -10.29
N VAL A 678 -18.91 -11.06 -9.88
CA VAL A 678 -20.07 -11.90 -10.20
C VAL A 678 -21.31 -11.41 -9.46
N GLU A 679 -21.17 -10.95 -8.21
CA GLU A 679 -22.23 -10.28 -7.44
C GLU A 679 -22.74 -9.00 -8.15
N ALA A 680 -21.83 -8.19 -8.71
CA ALA A 680 -22.24 -7.02 -9.48
C ALA A 680 -23.09 -7.40 -10.71
N ILE A 681 -22.76 -8.50 -11.41
CA ILE A 681 -23.57 -9.03 -12.52
C ILE A 681 -24.92 -9.54 -11.98
N LEU A 682 -24.95 -10.19 -10.82
CA LEU A 682 -26.16 -10.70 -10.17
C LEU A 682 -27.14 -9.57 -9.81
N ILE A 683 -26.63 -8.49 -9.18
CA ILE A 683 -27.43 -7.32 -8.79
C ILE A 683 -28.17 -6.71 -9.99
N HIS A 684 -27.56 -6.73 -11.17
CA HIS A 684 -28.17 -6.22 -12.40
C HIS A 684 -28.99 -7.27 -13.19
N GLU A 685 -29.19 -8.46 -12.66
CA GLU A 685 -29.95 -9.56 -13.24
C GLU A 685 -29.60 -9.88 -14.72
N ASP A 686 -28.34 -9.71 -15.11
CA ASP A 686 -27.86 -10.08 -16.47
C ASP A 686 -27.84 -11.61 -16.60
N ARG A 687 -28.98 -12.20 -16.84
CA ARG A 687 -29.20 -13.66 -16.84
C ARG A 687 -28.32 -14.40 -17.83
N GLU A 688 -27.99 -13.80 -18.97
CA GLU A 688 -27.19 -14.44 -20.00
C GLU A 688 -25.71 -14.50 -19.55
N LEU A 689 -25.17 -13.37 -19.09
CA LEU A 689 -23.80 -13.31 -18.60
C LEU A 689 -23.64 -14.11 -17.29
N LEU A 690 -24.57 -13.96 -16.37
CA LEU A 690 -24.58 -14.64 -15.08
C LEU A 690 -24.51 -16.16 -15.24
N LYS A 691 -25.27 -16.73 -16.18
CA LYS A 691 -25.26 -18.18 -16.45
C LYS A 691 -23.85 -18.72 -16.73
N SER A 692 -23.08 -18.00 -17.55
CA SER A 692 -21.72 -18.40 -17.89
C SER A 692 -20.72 -18.10 -16.76
N GLN A 693 -20.87 -16.94 -16.08
CA GLN A 693 -19.89 -16.50 -15.08
C GLN A 693 -20.00 -17.27 -13.77
N LEU A 694 -21.18 -17.70 -13.35
CA LEU A 694 -21.35 -18.56 -12.18
C LEU A 694 -20.64 -19.90 -12.36
N ASP A 695 -20.83 -20.55 -13.52
CA ASP A 695 -20.18 -21.84 -13.81
C ASP A 695 -18.64 -21.70 -13.85
N LEU A 696 -18.15 -20.63 -14.47
CA LEU A 696 -16.72 -20.36 -14.57
C LEU A 696 -16.12 -20.03 -13.19
N PHE A 697 -16.81 -19.24 -12.39
CA PHE A 697 -16.39 -18.89 -11.05
C PHE A 697 -16.28 -20.13 -10.17
N THR A 698 -17.35 -20.93 -10.08
CA THR A 698 -17.39 -22.15 -9.26
C THR A 698 -16.28 -23.12 -9.65
N ALA A 699 -16.06 -23.34 -10.95
CA ALA A 699 -14.98 -24.19 -11.44
C ALA A 699 -13.58 -23.64 -11.10
N SER A 700 -13.41 -22.32 -11.07
CA SER A 700 -12.11 -21.69 -10.77
C SER A 700 -11.75 -21.76 -9.28
N ILE A 701 -12.72 -21.78 -8.38
CA ILE A 701 -12.48 -21.79 -6.93
C ILE A 701 -12.48 -23.19 -6.32
N GLU A 702 -13.04 -24.18 -6.98
CA GLU A 702 -13.10 -25.58 -6.52
C GLU A 702 -11.71 -26.13 -6.09
N PRO A 703 -10.60 -25.87 -6.81
CA PRO A 703 -9.27 -26.35 -6.40
C PRO A 703 -8.80 -25.85 -5.03
N PHE A 704 -9.40 -24.78 -4.52
CA PHE A 704 -9.00 -24.12 -3.28
C PHE A 704 -9.91 -24.41 -2.09
N MET A 705 -10.86 -25.32 -2.22
CA MET A 705 -11.78 -25.71 -1.15
C MET A 705 -11.03 -26.02 0.17
N ASN A 706 -9.91 -26.72 0.09
CA ASN A 706 -9.10 -27.05 1.26
C ASN A 706 -8.48 -25.83 1.99
N LEU A 707 -8.34 -24.66 1.33
CA LEU A 707 -7.85 -23.43 1.96
C LEU A 707 -8.93 -22.76 2.80
N TYR A 708 -10.19 -22.88 2.38
CA TYR A 708 -11.33 -22.32 3.11
C TYR A 708 -11.80 -23.21 4.25
N GLY A 709 -11.68 -24.54 4.09
CA GLY A 709 -12.49 -25.52 4.80
C GLY A 709 -13.91 -25.57 4.25
N ASP A 710 -14.56 -26.71 4.40
CA ASP A 710 -15.85 -26.97 3.74
C ASP A 710 -16.93 -25.95 4.15
N TYR A 711 -17.00 -25.59 5.43
CA TYR A 711 -17.97 -24.63 5.94
C TYR A 711 -17.83 -23.26 5.28
N ASP A 712 -16.66 -22.63 5.39
CA ASP A 712 -16.43 -21.27 4.88
C ASP A 712 -16.52 -21.22 3.34
N TYR A 713 -16.13 -22.32 2.65
CA TYR A 713 -16.27 -22.44 1.21
C TYR A 713 -17.73 -22.38 0.76
N TYR A 714 -18.59 -23.28 1.29
CA TYR A 714 -19.99 -23.33 0.87
C TYR A 714 -20.80 -22.12 1.32
N THR A 715 -20.61 -21.65 2.55
CA THR A 715 -21.36 -20.48 3.05
C THR A 715 -21.00 -19.18 2.32
N SER A 716 -19.79 -19.07 1.78
CA SER A 716 -19.40 -17.93 0.93
C SER A 716 -20.15 -17.86 -0.41
N LEU A 717 -20.81 -18.94 -0.81
CA LEU A 717 -21.54 -19.07 -2.08
C LEU A 717 -23.07 -18.87 -1.94
N THR A 718 -23.57 -18.46 -0.77
CA THR A 718 -25.02 -18.36 -0.47
C THR A 718 -25.74 -17.47 -1.50
N ASP A 719 -25.19 -16.32 -1.85
CA ASP A 719 -25.80 -15.42 -2.84
C ASP A 719 -25.88 -16.01 -4.24
N PHE A 720 -25.05 -16.99 -4.57
CA PHE A 720 -25.03 -17.62 -5.89
C PHE A 720 -26.14 -18.65 -6.09
N VAL A 721 -26.81 -19.09 -5.02
CA VAL A 721 -28.04 -19.89 -5.13
C VAL A 721 -29.12 -19.10 -5.89
N GLU A 722 -29.31 -17.84 -5.53
CA GLU A 722 -30.20 -16.91 -6.24
C GLU A 722 -29.75 -16.71 -7.70
N GLY A 723 -28.47 -16.49 -7.92
CA GLY A 723 -27.89 -16.34 -9.24
C GLY A 723 -28.14 -17.53 -10.17
N TYR A 724 -28.01 -18.74 -9.66
CA TYR A 724 -28.34 -19.95 -10.42
C TYR A 724 -29.83 -20.07 -10.74
N TYR A 725 -30.73 -19.64 -9.85
CA TYR A 725 -32.15 -19.60 -10.15
C TYR A 725 -32.47 -18.56 -11.22
N LEU A 726 -31.96 -17.33 -11.11
CA LEU A 726 -32.13 -16.24 -12.05
C LEU A 726 -31.61 -16.59 -13.45
N SER A 727 -30.51 -17.32 -13.54
CA SER A 727 -29.94 -17.80 -14.80
C SER A 727 -30.61 -19.05 -15.37
N GLY A 728 -31.65 -19.59 -14.71
CA GLY A 728 -32.41 -20.76 -15.15
C GLY A 728 -31.73 -22.10 -14.85
N GLN A 729 -30.67 -22.13 -14.04
CA GLN A 729 -29.90 -23.33 -13.66
C GLN A 729 -30.44 -23.96 -12.34
N LYS A 730 -31.72 -24.25 -12.30
CA LYS A 730 -32.43 -24.68 -11.10
C LYS A 730 -31.75 -25.85 -10.35
N GLU A 731 -31.34 -26.89 -11.08
CA GLU A 731 -30.72 -28.06 -10.47
C GLU A 731 -29.41 -27.71 -9.73
N LYS A 732 -28.61 -26.83 -10.29
CA LYS A 732 -27.38 -26.35 -9.65
C LYS A 732 -27.68 -25.50 -8.43
N ALA A 733 -28.72 -24.66 -8.48
CA ALA A 733 -29.15 -23.85 -7.35
C ALA A 733 -29.54 -24.73 -6.17
N GLU A 734 -30.37 -25.78 -6.42
CA GLU A 734 -30.80 -26.71 -5.40
C GLU A 734 -29.61 -27.54 -4.84
N GLN A 735 -28.69 -28.00 -5.69
CA GLN A 735 -27.48 -28.72 -5.26
C GLN A 735 -26.57 -27.84 -4.38
N LEU A 736 -26.35 -26.58 -4.76
CA LEU A 736 -25.55 -25.67 -3.98
C LEU A 736 -26.21 -25.35 -2.63
N ALA A 737 -27.53 -25.07 -2.63
CA ALA A 737 -28.28 -24.84 -1.41
C ALA A 737 -28.23 -26.04 -0.45
N GLU A 738 -28.37 -27.26 -0.98
CA GLU A 738 -28.21 -28.49 -0.17
C GLU A 738 -26.83 -28.62 0.47
N SER A 739 -25.76 -28.27 -0.29
CA SER A 739 -24.41 -28.31 0.23
C SER A 739 -24.20 -27.27 1.32
N ILE A 740 -24.73 -26.06 1.15
CA ILE A 740 -24.67 -24.97 2.14
C ILE A 740 -25.41 -25.36 3.42
N VAL A 741 -26.64 -25.90 3.27
CA VAL A 741 -27.46 -26.33 4.41
C VAL A 741 -26.79 -27.43 5.19
N LEU A 742 -26.16 -28.39 4.52
CA LEU A 742 -25.40 -29.47 5.18
C LEU A 742 -24.30 -28.89 6.07
N GLN A 743 -23.60 -27.86 5.61
CA GLN A 743 -22.54 -27.20 6.41
C GLN A 743 -23.11 -26.50 7.65
N TYR A 744 -24.25 -25.82 7.52
CA TYR A 744 -24.93 -25.24 8.67
C TYR A 744 -25.33 -26.29 9.68
N GLU A 745 -25.93 -27.43 9.23
CA GLU A 745 -26.32 -28.54 10.09
C GLU A 745 -25.13 -29.16 10.85
N GLU A 746 -24.02 -29.41 10.14
CA GLU A 746 -22.78 -29.92 10.75
C GLU A 746 -22.21 -28.94 11.78
N ARG A 747 -22.20 -27.65 11.45
CA ARG A 747 -21.74 -26.60 12.33
C ARG A 747 -22.56 -26.46 13.59
N PHE A 748 -23.89 -26.42 13.47
CA PHE A 748 -24.80 -26.36 14.61
C PHE A 748 -24.71 -27.62 15.45
N GLY A 749 -24.61 -28.79 14.83
CA GLY A 749 -24.42 -30.08 15.51
C GLY A 749 -23.11 -30.16 16.31
N MET A 750 -22.03 -29.53 15.82
CA MET A 750 -20.77 -29.37 16.58
C MET A 750 -20.94 -28.45 17.78
N ILE A 751 -21.55 -27.30 17.59
CA ILE A 751 -21.71 -26.28 18.64
C ILE A 751 -22.70 -26.78 19.71
N ALA A 752 -23.72 -27.57 19.32
CA ALA A 752 -24.66 -28.17 20.26
C ALA A 752 -23.95 -29.05 21.32
N LYS A 753 -22.80 -29.62 20.99
CA LYS A 753 -21.98 -30.43 21.89
C LYS A 753 -21.08 -29.60 22.85
N PHE A 754 -21.01 -28.30 22.67
CA PHE A 754 -20.16 -27.43 23.51
C PHE A 754 -20.76 -27.28 24.92
N SER A 755 -19.87 -26.98 25.90
CA SER A 755 -20.32 -26.63 27.24
C SER A 755 -21.12 -25.31 27.24
N LYS A 756 -22.03 -25.12 28.21
CA LYS A 756 -22.89 -23.91 28.29
C LYS A 756 -22.08 -22.59 28.28
N SER A 757 -20.88 -22.56 28.85
CA SER A 757 -19.98 -21.39 28.84
C SER A 757 -19.40 -21.13 27.45
N ASN A 758 -19.06 -22.16 26.68
CA ASN A 758 -18.54 -22.03 25.33
C ASN A 758 -19.64 -21.66 24.34
N LYS A 759 -20.86 -22.21 24.49
CA LYS A 759 -22.02 -21.77 23.68
C LYS A 759 -22.25 -20.26 23.81
N LYS A 760 -22.16 -19.72 25.04
CA LYS A 760 -22.30 -18.28 25.31
C LYS A 760 -21.22 -17.44 24.65
N ARG A 761 -19.97 -17.95 24.61
CA ARG A 761 -18.82 -17.25 23.96
C ARG A 761 -19.01 -17.11 22.44
N PHE A 762 -19.64 -18.08 21.80
CA PHE A 762 -19.88 -18.08 20.35
C PHE A 762 -21.28 -17.58 19.96
N PHE A 763 -22.05 -17.08 20.92
CA PHE A 763 -23.46 -16.76 20.74
C PHE A 763 -23.71 -15.76 19.60
N ASP A 764 -22.96 -14.64 19.56
CA ASP A 764 -23.16 -13.60 18.55
C ASP A 764 -22.87 -14.12 17.13
N ARG A 765 -21.83 -14.94 16.98
CA ARG A 765 -21.47 -15.57 15.69
C ARG A 765 -22.55 -16.57 15.26
N VAL A 766 -22.99 -17.42 16.15
CA VAL A 766 -24.06 -18.39 15.87
C VAL A 766 -25.36 -17.69 15.50
N LYS A 767 -25.69 -16.59 16.14
CA LYS A 767 -26.87 -15.80 15.79
C LYS A 767 -26.80 -15.28 14.35
N GLY A 768 -25.63 -14.83 13.90
CA GLY A 768 -25.41 -14.46 12.49
C GLY A 768 -25.62 -15.66 11.55
N GLU A 769 -24.98 -16.79 11.83
CA GLU A 769 -25.11 -18.04 11.04
C GLU A 769 -26.57 -18.55 10.96
N VAL A 770 -27.35 -18.39 12.04
CA VAL A 770 -28.79 -18.71 12.06
C VAL A 770 -29.59 -17.79 11.13
N LEU A 771 -29.30 -16.49 11.17
CA LEU A 771 -29.96 -15.52 10.30
C LEU A 771 -29.61 -15.77 8.82
N ASP A 772 -28.37 -16.09 8.53
CA ASP A 772 -27.91 -16.38 7.15
C ASP A 772 -28.63 -17.62 6.60
N PHE A 773 -28.81 -18.67 7.43
CA PHE A 773 -29.56 -19.86 7.01
C PHE A 773 -31.04 -19.52 6.77
N GLN A 774 -31.70 -18.73 7.64
CA GLN A 774 -33.07 -18.28 7.44
C GLN A 774 -33.22 -17.42 6.19
N GLU A 775 -32.26 -16.54 5.94
CA GLU A 775 -32.24 -15.70 4.74
C GLU A 775 -32.13 -16.55 3.46
N LEU A 776 -31.28 -17.57 3.45
CA LEU A 776 -31.17 -18.51 2.32
C LEU A 776 -32.53 -19.16 2.01
N ILE A 777 -33.25 -19.67 3.04
CA ILE A 777 -34.57 -20.27 2.87
C ILE A 777 -35.55 -19.25 2.28
N TYR A 778 -35.61 -18.04 2.83
CA TYR A 778 -36.49 -16.97 2.38
C TYR A 778 -36.22 -16.57 0.91
N ARG A 779 -34.95 -16.45 0.52
CA ARG A 779 -34.57 -16.14 -0.86
C ARG A 779 -35.02 -17.24 -1.83
N ILE A 780 -34.88 -18.51 -1.44
CA ILE A 780 -35.34 -19.64 -2.25
C ILE A 780 -36.89 -19.62 -2.42
N GLU A 781 -37.61 -19.27 -1.35
CA GLU A 781 -39.07 -19.10 -1.43
C GLU A 781 -39.46 -17.98 -2.40
N LEU A 782 -38.75 -16.83 -2.35
CA LEU A 782 -38.95 -15.70 -3.30
C LEU A 782 -38.71 -16.12 -4.76
N MET A 783 -37.80 -17.07 -5.00
CA MET A 783 -37.57 -17.64 -6.34
C MET A 783 -38.68 -18.60 -6.81
N GLY A 784 -39.80 -18.67 -6.09
CA GLY A 784 -40.96 -19.50 -6.41
C GLY A 784 -40.77 -20.99 -6.12
N ARG A 785 -39.89 -21.30 -5.18
CA ARG A 785 -39.54 -22.70 -4.81
C ARG A 785 -40.07 -23.07 -3.41
N ALA A 786 -41.32 -22.76 -3.14
CA ALA A 786 -41.96 -22.92 -1.85
C ALA A 786 -41.83 -24.37 -1.27
N ASP A 787 -41.98 -25.39 -2.11
CA ASP A 787 -41.85 -26.77 -1.66
C ASP A 787 -40.43 -27.10 -1.19
N PHE A 788 -39.42 -26.63 -1.91
CA PHE A 788 -38.02 -26.82 -1.54
C PHE A 788 -37.67 -26.00 -0.30
N ALA A 789 -38.06 -24.73 -0.25
CA ALA A 789 -37.88 -23.87 0.91
C ALA A 789 -38.50 -24.48 2.17
N ALA A 790 -39.72 -25.05 2.08
CA ALA A 790 -40.37 -25.74 3.19
C ALA A 790 -39.59 -26.97 3.66
N SER A 791 -38.94 -27.70 2.75
CA SER A 791 -38.09 -28.83 3.12
C SER A 791 -36.83 -28.37 3.88
N LEU A 792 -36.26 -27.25 3.50
CA LEU A 792 -35.10 -26.68 4.18
C LEU A 792 -35.50 -26.05 5.53
N GLN A 793 -36.67 -25.41 5.61
CA GLN A 793 -37.23 -24.92 6.87
C GLN A 793 -37.39 -26.01 7.92
N LYS A 794 -37.88 -27.16 7.51
CA LYS A 794 -37.98 -28.33 8.40
C LYS A 794 -36.61 -28.73 8.93
N ARG A 795 -35.59 -28.79 8.10
CA ARG A 795 -34.19 -29.08 8.49
C ARG A 795 -33.61 -28.04 9.43
N PHE A 796 -33.91 -26.78 9.15
CA PHE A 796 -33.54 -25.67 10.05
C PHE A 796 -34.16 -25.86 11.44
N ASP A 797 -35.47 -26.13 11.53
CA ASP A 797 -36.19 -26.34 12.77
C ASP A 797 -35.60 -27.52 13.56
N GLU A 798 -35.34 -28.67 12.88
CA GLU A 798 -34.68 -29.84 13.47
C GLU A 798 -33.26 -29.51 14.00
N SER A 799 -32.49 -28.63 13.32
CA SER A 799 -31.18 -28.18 13.76
C SER A 799 -31.27 -27.28 14.99
N MET A 800 -32.27 -26.40 15.03
CA MET A 800 -32.51 -25.50 16.15
C MET A 800 -32.98 -26.23 17.40
N GLU A 801 -33.83 -27.29 17.28
CA GLU A 801 -34.22 -28.18 18.39
C GLU A 801 -32.99 -28.85 19.03
N GLN A 802 -32.03 -29.30 18.22
CA GLN A 802 -30.78 -29.88 18.75
C GLN A 802 -29.90 -28.87 19.44
N PHE A 803 -29.97 -27.60 19.04
CA PHE A 803 -29.13 -26.51 19.56
C PHE A 803 -29.57 -26.03 20.94
N GLU A 804 -30.82 -26.31 21.39
CA GLU A 804 -31.41 -25.83 22.67
C GLU A 804 -31.08 -24.38 22.97
N LEU A 805 -31.39 -23.50 22.02
CA LEU A 805 -31.42 -22.08 22.32
C LEU A 805 -32.68 -21.80 23.15
N GLU A 806 -32.54 -21.56 24.45
CA GLU A 806 -33.63 -21.02 25.27
C GLU A 806 -34.12 -19.72 24.64
N GLU A 807 -35.41 -19.59 24.33
CA GLU A 807 -36.07 -18.42 23.71
C GLU A 807 -35.75 -17.10 24.45
N ASP A 808 -35.45 -17.15 25.74
CA ASP A 808 -35.09 -16.00 26.59
C ASP A 808 -33.75 -15.31 26.20
N SER A 809 -32.94 -15.89 25.29
CA SER A 809 -31.64 -15.32 24.87
C SER A 809 -31.69 -14.59 23.53
N LEU A 810 -32.80 -14.62 22.80
CA LEU A 810 -32.98 -13.94 21.51
C LEU A 810 -33.66 -12.56 21.65
N GLU A 811 -34.25 -12.23 22.80
CA GLU A 811 -34.94 -10.94 23.04
C GLU A 811 -34.08 -9.87 23.72
N ASN A 812 -32.79 -10.08 23.96
CA ASN A 812 -31.90 -9.06 24.57
C ASN A 812 -30.79 -8.64 23.62
#